data_effa760d254d7d4164b94562df266955
#
_entry.id   effa760d254d7d4164b94562df266955
#
_cell.length_a   1.000
_cell.length_b   1.000
_cell.length_c   1.000
_cell.angle_alpha   90.00
_cell.angle_beta   90.00
_cell.angle_gamma   90.00
#
_symmetry.space_group_name_H-M   'P 1'
#
loop_
_entity.id
_entity.type
_entity.pdbx_description
1 polymer ?
#
loop_
_entity_poly.entity_id
_entity_poly.type
_entity_poly.pdbx_seq_one_letter_code
_entity_poly.pdbx_strand_id
1 'polypeptide(L)'
;MFNQKYLALSIAASFSAFSNVAFAEQNNEIETIEVTGRAQQFYLETESKIGTKTDLDLIKLPQSAQVLTEQLIIDQAARDITDLYRSIAGVSEYSYSGVTFRGFRDDADVFYDGVRGDPYSGFGVPQLFNVARVEVLKGPASALYGGGEPGGMINYVTKKPSYTQSKELKLTLGNYNTHGASLDMTGGLTDTMAYRVGGYYEEQDSFRNNADSKNSEFTAGLLFDLTDSTTLTTTVDYIKQDLGGNRLRGVPVDDNGNFLVDPSYNANEAFDYQDMEALVLQAELKHYFNDDFSVSSTLRYMDNERDQAYHESQSWVDVNGDGEANIDDETIKREYRKQYRANEETSLTTDFVYSFEQGQLAHQVLFGGDYHIVDTEYDYLRARYEADGVANLNIFDLNYGETDPSTYNLTDMNRDGVESDRFGVYVQDVVSINEQWTVIAGLRYDYFKELNKETGYSYSDNDVTPRVAVTYQPVENTSLYINYSESFNPASSGDQEDVEGEGNLTPETGKQTEIGMKNQWLDGKIMSTFAIYQINKENVVMSNPDDTGAGDGIAALLNIGEVESRGFETTLVGDLTEHWTLTANYAYNDTLVIEGVTGDTISSTYGDGSRFANAPRHQAGLWSRFALDSIDSSIAFGANYVSEQISQDGQKVKPFTVFDMSWTTRFDDVLLSVNINNIFDKEYAVSGFSERNGHFPGSPREIVGQVTYKF
;
A
#
# COMPACT_ATOMS: atom_id res chain seq x y z
N MET A 1 -24.97 23.37 5.21
CA MET A 1 -23.77 24.11 5.61
C MET A 1 -23.66 24.07 7.14
N PHE A 2 -23.17 23.00 7.69
CA PHE A 2 -22.76 22.93 9.09
C PHE A 2 -21.26 23.23 9.14
N ASN A 3 -20.87 24.23 9.90
CA ASN A 3 -19.54 24.77 9.96
C ASN A 3 -18.61 23.74 10.65
N GLN A 4 -17.82 23.00 9.89
CA GLN A 4 -16.97 21.85 10.28
C GLN A 4 -15.98 22.19 11.41
N LYS A 5 -15.56 23.45 11.55
CA LYS A 5 -14.67 23.92 12.63
C LYS A 5 -15.23 23.72 14.06
N TYR A 6 -16.53 23.51 14.21
CA TYR A 6 -17.15 23.29 15.54
C TYR A 6 -17.15 21.80 15.96
N LEU A 7 -17.03 20.85 15.00
CA LEU A 7 -16.96 19.43 15.34
C LEU A 7 -15.59 19.06 15.92
N ALA A 8 -14.51 19.57 15.33
CA ALA A 8 -13.15 19.39 15.83
C ALA A 8 -12.96 20.03 17.23
N LEU A 9 -13.58 21.19 17.49
CA LEU A 9 -13.53 21.82 18.81
C LEU A 9 -14.30 21.06 19.88
N SER A 10 -15.37 20.35 19.51
CA SER A 10 -16.19 19.56 20.46
C SER A 10 -15.47 18.29 20.93
N ILE A 11 -14.65 17.70 20.07
CA ILE A 11 -13.84 16.52 20.40
C ILE A 11 -12.62 16.95 21.24
N ALA A 12 -11.96 18.05 20.92
CA ALA A 12 -10.84 18.59 21.69
C ALA A 12 -11.27 19.06 23.10
N ALA A 13 -12.49 19.57 23.27
CA ALA A 13 -13.02 19.99 24.58
C ALA A 13 -13.32 18.82 25.52
N SER A 14 -13.54 17.59 24.99
CA SER A 14 -13.73 16.39 25.79
C SER A 14 -12.44 15.91 26.46
N PHE A 15 -11.27 16.22 25.90
CA PHE A 15 -9.96 15.85 26.44
C PHE A 15 -9.46 16.74 27.61
N SER A 16 -9.96 17.96 27.74
CA SER A 16 -9.50 18.89 28.79
C SER A 16 -10.13 18.67 30.17
N ALA A 17 -11.04 17.71 30.33
CA ALA A 17 -11.74 17.44 31.59
C ALA A 17 -11.06 16.39 32.52
N PHE A 18 -9.94 15.78 32.08
CA PHE A 18 -9.33 14.63 32.78
C PHE A 18 -8.04 14.92 33.56
N SER A 19 -7.83 16.15 34.01
CA SER A 19 -6.58 16.52 34.70
C SER A 19 -6.46 16.11 36.19
N ASN A 20 -7.32 15.26 36.75
CA ASN A 20 -7.15 14.74 38.12
C ASN A 20 -7.68 13.31 38.27
N VAL A 21 -6.97 12.32 37.74
CA VAL A 21 -7.16 10.92 38.13
C VAL A 21 -5.95 10.48 38.96
N ALA A 22 -6.17 10.26 40.25
CA ALA A 22 -5.18 9.67 41.14
C ALA A 22 -5.02 8.19 40.79
N PHE A 23 -3.78 7.78 40.47
CA PHE A 23 -3.45 6.37 40.26
C PHE A 23 -3.58 5.60 41.58
N ALA A 24 -4.50 4.63 41.62
CA ALA A 24 -4.54 3.63 42.67
C ALA A 24 -3.55 2.52 42.32
N GLU A 25 -2.51 2.34 43.13
CA GLU A 25 -1.65 1.16 43.08
C GLU A 25 -2.49 -0.08 43.45
N GLN A 26 -2.85 -0.88 42.46
CA GLN A 26 -3.34 -2.21 42.67
C GLN A 26 -2.20 -3.20 42.40
N ASN A 27 -1.66 -3.81 43.46
CA ASN A 27 -0.78 -4.96 43.38
C ASN A 27 -1.60 -6.16 42.85
N ASN A 28 -1.66 -6.30 41.55
CA ASN A 28 -1.96 -7.55 40.90
C ASN A 28 -0.64 -8.22 40.57
N GLU A 29 -0.44 -9.44 41.11
CA GLU A 29 0.63 -10.31 40.61
C GLU A 29 0.41 -10.45 39.10
N ILE A 30 1.31 -9.81 38.36
CA ILE A 30 1.40 -9.98 36.92
C ILE A 30 1.76 -11.46 36.74
N GLU A 31 0.82 -12.29 36.28
CA GLU A 31 1.20 -13.49 35.56
C GLU A 31 2.07 -13.00 34.40
N THR A 32 3.37 -13.03 34.63
CA THR A 32 4.34 -13.02 33.55
C THR A 32 4.00 -14.23 32.71
N ILE A 33 3.25 -14.04 31.63
CA ILE A 33 3.26 -14.97 30.53
C ILE A 33 4.73 -14.94 30.12
N GLU A 34 5.49 -15.91 30.61
CA GLU A 34 6.78 -16.25 30.06
C GLU A 34 6.50 -16.50 28.58
N VAL A 35 6.77 -15.49 27.75
CA VAL A 35 6.87 -15.63 26.30
C VAL A 35 8.14 -16.42 26.06
N THR A 36 8.18 -17.64 26.58
CA THR A 36 9.13 -18.65 26.12
C THR A 36 8.75 -18.95 24.69
N GLY A 37 9.41 -18.21 23.83
CA GLY A 37 9.44 -18.24 22.43
C GLY A 37 8.95 -19.52 21.76
N ARG A 38 7.73 -19.47 21.27
CA ARG A 38 7.40 -20.22 20.09
C ARG A 38 7.09 -19.17 19.04
N ALA A 39 8.02 -19.03 18.10
CA ALA A 39 7.85 -18.21 16.90
C ALA A 39 6.58 -18.59 16.09
N GLN A 40 5.95 -19.71 16.43
CA GLN A 40 4.70 -20.23 15.89
C GLN A 40 3.54 -19.23 15.85
N GLN A 41 3.51 -18.28 16.78
CA GLN A 41 2.46 -17.27 16.85
C GLN A 41 2.88 -15.96 16.19
N PHE A 42 4.13 -15.84 15.70
CA PHE A 42 4.69 -14.57 15.28
C PHE A 42 4.61 -14.32 13.78
N TYR A 43 4.77 -15.35 12.93
CA TYR A 43 4.73 -15.16 11.47
C TYR A 43 3.45 -15.71 10.84
N LEU A 44 2.76 -16.64 11.50
CA LEU A 44 1.56 -17.28 11.01
C LEU A 44 0.32 -16.71 11.69
N GLU A 45 -0.47 -15.93 10.96
CA GLU A 45 -1.85 -15.62 11.32
C GLU A 45 -2.78 -16.63 10.65
N THR A 46 -3.74 -17.14 11.39
CA THR A 46 -4.67 -18.15 10.88
C THR A 46 -6.07 -17.60 10.57
N GLU A 47 -6.38 -16.39 11.05
CA GLU A 47 -7.68 -15.75 10.87
C GLU A 47 -7.50 -14.35 10.29
N SER A 48 -8.40 -13.93 9.40
CA SER A 48 -8.45 -12.58 8.89
C SER A 48 -9.84 -12.27 8.33
N LYS A 49 -10.24 -11.00 8.44
CA LYS A 49 -11.50 -10.50 7.89
C LYS A 49 -11.36 -10.01 6.44
N ILE A 50 -10.13 -9.90 5.92
CA ILE A 50 -9.88 -9.24 4.64
C ILE A 50 -10.63 -9.88 3.46
N GLY A 51 -10.82 -11.20 3.49
CA GLY A 51 -11.45 -11.92 2.37
C GLY A 51 -12.98 -12.03 2.45
N THR A 52 -13.59 -11.75 3.60
CA THR A 52 -15.04 -11.96 3.81
C THR A 52 -15.70 -10.88 4.65
N LYS A 53 -14.94 -9.94 5.23
CA LYS A 53 -15.37 -8.98 6.28
C LYS A 53 -15.94 -9.64 7.54
N THR A 54 -15.84 -10.97 7.63
CA THR A 54 -16.22 -11.77 8.79
C THR A 54 -15.01 -12.58 9.26
N ASP A 55 -15.03 -13.04 10.52
CA ASP A 55 -13.97 -13.91 11.02
C ASP A 55 -14.04 -15.27 10.32
N LEU A 56 -13.02 -15.57 9.51
CA LEU A 56 -12.90 -16.82 8.78
C LEU A 56 -11.45 -17.32 8.83
N ASP A 57 -11.27 -18.60 9.14
CA ASP A 57 -9.96 -19.23 9.04
C ASP A 57 -9.39 -19.07 7.63
N LEU A 58 -8.15 -18.63 7.52
CA LEU A 58 -7.47 -18.43 6.22
C LEU A 58 -7.40 -19.73 5.41
N ILE A 59 -7.38 -20.89 6.05
CA ILE A 59 -7.42 -22.19 5.36
C ILE A 59 -8.75 -22.40 4.61
N LYS A 60 -9.85 -21.83 5.12
CA LYS A 60 -11.20 -21.96 4.50
C LYS A 60 -11.48 -20.87 3.48
N LEU A 61 -10.72 -19.78 3.51
CA LEU A 61 -10.89 -18.65 2.60
C LEU A 61 -10.57 -19.08 1.15
N PRO A 62 -11.53 -19.05 0.22
CA PRO A 62 -11.33 -19.48 -1.17
C PRO A 62 -10.72 -18.36 -2.06
N GLN A 63 -9.68 -17.72 -1.59
CA GLN A 63 -8.93 -16.67 -2.28
C GLN A 63 -7.53 -16.58 -1.72
N SER A 64 -6.58 -16.15 -2.53
CA SER A 64 -5.22 -15.87 -2.09
C SER A 64 -5.20 -14.66 -1.18
N ALA A 65 -4.81 -14.85 0.07
CA ALA A 65 -4.58 -13.79 1.04
C ALA A 65 -3.29 -14.07 1.81
N GLN A 66 -2.63 -13.01 2.25
CA GLN A 66 -1.41 -13.09 3.04
C GLN A 66 -1.47 -12.07 4.18
N VAL A 67 -1.02 -12.46 5.37
CA VAL A 67 -0.91 -11.59 6.53
C VAL A 67 0.55 -11.48 6.92
N LEU A 68 1.06 -10.26 6.99
CA LEU A 68 2.40 -9.94 7.49
C LEU A 68 2.25 -9.44 8.92
N THR A 69 2.72 -10.21 9.87
CA THR A 69 2.52 -9.96 11.31
C THR A 69 3.48 -8.90 11.85
N GLU A 70 3.14 -8.29 12.98
CA GLU A 70 4.01 -7.34 13.68
C GLU A 70 5.41 -7.92 13.96
N GLN A 71 5.49 -9.21 14.31
CA GLN A 71 6.79 -9.84 14.57
C GLN A 71 7.65 -9.94 13.31
N LEU A 72 7.05 -10.23 12.15
CA LEU A 72 7.79 -10.22 10.88
C LEU A 72 8.31 -8.82 10.55
N ILE A 73 7.49 -7.78 10.76
CA ILE A 73 7.86 -6.37 10.61
C ILE A 73 9.06 -6.03 11.51
N ILE A 74 9.02 -6.43 12.77
CA ILE A 74 10.10 -6.21 13.75
C ILE A 74 11.38 -6.95 13.36
N ASP A 75 11.28 -8.24 13.00
CA ASP A 75 12.45 -9.07 12.69
C ASP A 75 13.16 -8.64 11.40
N GLN A 76 12.42 -8.09 10.44
CA GLN A 76 12.98 -7.47 9.23
C GLN A 76 13.43 -6.03 9.44
N ALA A 77 13.18 -5.45 10.62
CA ALA A 77 13.34 -4.03 10.92
C ALA A 77 12.69 -3.14 9.86
N ALA A 78 11.56 -3.59 9.31
CA ALA A 78 10.80 -2.84 8.33
C ALA A 78 10.26 -1.56 8.98
N ARG A 79 10.55 -0.40 8.36
CA ARG A 79 10.17 0.92 8.84
C ARG A 79 8.98 1.47 8.06
N ASP A 80 8.93 1.13 6.80
CA ASP A 80 7.85 1.45 5.89
C ASP A 80 7.41 0.22 5.06
N ILE A 81 6.36 0.41 4.26
CA ILE A 81 5.76 -0.69 3.51
C ILE A 81 6.67 -1.26 2.42
N THR A 82 7.59 -0.47 1.86
CA THR A 82 8.46 -0.91 0.77
C THR A 82 9.40 -2.03 1.22
N ASP A 83 9.80 -2.02 2.49
CA ASP A 83 10.59 -3.08 3.11
C ASP A 83 9.87 -4.44 3.12
N LEU A 84 8.53 -4.46 3.07
CA LEU A 84 7.72 -5.68 3.16
C LEU A 84 7.34 -6.29 1.81
N TYR A 85 7.43 -5.55 0.69
CA TYR A 85 7.00 -6.06 -0.63
C TYR A 85 7.70 -7.36 -1.03
N ARG A 86 8.98 -7.52 -0.66
CA ARG A 86 9.76 -8.76 -0.84
C ARG A 86 9.17 -9.98 -0.14
N SER A 87 8.33 -9.78 0.87
CA SER A 87 7.67 -10.84 1.64
C SER A 87 6.32 -11.25 1.05
N ILE A 88 5.84 -10.58 0.00
CA ILE A 88 4.53 -10.80 -0.60
C ILE A 88 4.69 -11.43 -1.98
N ALA A 89 4.12 -12.62 -2.20
CA ALA A 89 4.16 -13.27 -3.50
C ALA A 89 3.38 -12.47 -4.56
N GLY A 90 3.95 -12.28 -5.76
CA GLY A 90 3.29 -11.63 -6.89
C GLY A 90 3.16 -10.10 -6.75
N VAL A 91 3.89 -9.50 -5.81
CA VAL A 91 3.97 -8.06 -5.60
C VAL A 91 5.38 -7.57 -5.92
N SER A 92 5.50 -6.53 -6.72
CA SER A 92 6.77 -5.86 -7.00
C SER A 92 6.66 -4.36 -6.84
N GLU A 93 7.75 -3.76 -6.41
CA GLU A 93 7.87 -2.31 -6.28
C GLU A 93 7.88 -1.67 -7.67
N TYR A 94 7.11 -0.60 -7.81
CA TYR A 94 7.06 0.19 -9.03
C TYR A 94 7.78 1.53 -8.88
N SER A 95 7.38 2.34 -7.90
CA SER A 95 8.04 3.61 -7.53
C SER A 95 7.45 4.15 -6.23
N TYR A 96 8.25 4.76 -5.39
CA TYR A 96 7.83 5.27 -4.06
C TYR A 96 7.17 4.15 -3.23
N SER A 97 5.87 4.28 -2.91
CA SER A 97 5.07 3.21 -2.32
C SER A 97 4.24 2.42 -3.33
N GLY A 98 4.28 2.81 -4.61
CA GLY A 98 3.50 2.16 -5.67
C GLY A 98 3.98 0.74 -5.96
N VAL A 99 3.03 -0.15 -6.21
CA VAL A 99 3.27 -1.58 -6.43
C VAL A 99 2.58 -2.10 -7.68
N THR A 100 3.04 -3.25 -8.15
CA THR A 100 2.26 -4.08 -9.08
C THR A 100 1.78 -5.33 -8.34
N PHE A 101 0.50 -5.63 -8.47
CA PHE A 101 -0.10 -6.89 -8.03
C PHE A 101 -0.37 -7.76 -9.24
N ARG A 102 0.25 -8.94 -9.31
CA ARG A 102 0.08 -9.85 -10.45
C ARG A 102 0.30 -9.15 -11.81
N GLY A 103 1.20 -8.14 -11.81
CA GLY A 103 1.53 -7.32 -12.97
C GLY A 103 0.65 -6.07 -13.17
N PHE A 104 -0.53 -6.01 -12.59
CA PHE A 104 -1.35 -4.78 -12.61
C PHE A 104 -0.76 -3.75 -11.66
N ARG A 105 -0.57 -2.54 -12.16
CA ARG A 105 -0.19 -1.43 -11.32
C ARG A 105 -1.35 -1.05 -10.44
N ASP A 106 -1.08 -0.89 -9.16
CA ASP A 106 -2.04 -0.46 -8.16
C ASP A 106 -1.44 0.72 -7.37
N ASP A 107 -2.06 1.87 -7.50
CA ASP A 107 -1.67 3.08 -6.79
C ASP A 107 -2.74 3.50 -5.75
N ALA A 108 -3.90 2.82 -5.68
CA ALA A 108 -5.08 3.37 -5.04
C ALA A 108 -5.88 2.44 -4.12
N ASP A 109 -5.66 1.14 -4.15
CA ASP A 109 -6.46 0.20 -3.34
C ASP A 109 -5.84 -0.04 -1.96
N VAL A 110 -5.70 1.10 -1.22
CA VAL A 110 -5.18 1.13 0.15
C VAL A 110 -6.32 1.30 1.14
N PHE A 111 -6.30 0.45 2.17
CA PHE A 111 -7.28 0.44 3.25
C PHE A 111 -6.59 0.48 4.61
N TYR A 112 -7.24 1.12 5.55
CA TYR A 112 -6.86 1.10 6.97
C TYR A 112 -8.04 0.59 7.78
N ASP A 113 -7.82 -0.51 8.52
CA ASP A 113 -8.86 -1.18 9.30
C ASP A 113 -10.11 -1.56 8.49
N GLY A 114 -9.93 -1.88 7.19
CA GLY A 114 -11.01 -2.24 6.28
C GLY A 114 -11.78 -1.06 5.69
N VAL A 115 -11.37 0.18 5.97
CA VAL A 115 -11.96 1.41 5.42
C VAL A 115 -11.01 1.99 4.37
N ARG A 116 -11.52 2.35 3.20
CA ARG A 116 -10.76 2.96 2.11
C ARG A 116 -10.18 4.32 2.50
N GLY A 117 -9.01 4.65 1.99
CA GLY A 117 -8.32 5.94 2.11
C GLY A 117 -6.89 5.77 2.60
N ASP A 118 -5.98 6.52 1.99
CA ASP A 118 -4.55 6.50 2.28
C ASP A 118 -4.09 7.85 2.84
N PRO A 119 -3.72 7.92 4.13
CA PRO A 119 -3.19 9.14 4.72
C PRO A 119 -1.83 9.57 4.13
N TYR A 120 -1.14 8.69 3.40
CA TYR A 120 0.10 8.98 2.69
C TYR A 120 -0.10 9.26 1.19
N SER A 121 -1.35 9.48 0.76
CA SER A 121 -1.69 9.70 -0.64
C SER A 121 -0.77 10.69 -1.33
N GLY A 122 -0.28 10.32 -2.51
CA GLY A 122 0.46 11.18 -3.43
C GLY A 122 1.96 11.28 -3.17
N PHE A 123 2.68 10.18 -3.21
CA PHE A 123 4.14 10.02 -3.06
C PHE A 123 4.66 10.00 -1.62
N GLY A 124 3.80 9.97 -0.61
CA GLY A 124 4.17 9.57 0.74
C GLY A 124 4.46 8.07 0.78
N VAL A 125 5.19 7.64 1.79
CA VAL A 125 5.47 6.21 2.01
C VAL A 125 4.89 5.81 3.37
N PRO A 126 3.89 4.88 3.41
CA PRO A 126 3.26 4.44 4.63
C PRO A 126 4.26 3.91 5.65
N GLN A 127 4.31 4.55 6.83
CA GLN A 127 5.15 4.13 7.95
C GLN A 127 4.46 3.02 8.75
N LEU A 128 5.25 2.13 9.36
CA LEU A 128 4.73 0.93 10.04
C LEU A 128 4.67 1.06 11.57
N PHE A 129 4.95 2.23 12.14
CA PHE A 129 4.93 2.44 13.60
C PHE A 129 3.56 2.10 14.22
N ASN A 130 2.48 2.60 13.63
CA ASN A 130 1.11 2.38 14.12
C ASN A 130 0.44 1.13 13.53
N VAL A 131 1.17 0.28 12.82
CA VAL A 131 0.63 -0.92 12.15
C VAL A 131 0.88 -2.15 12.99
N ALA A 132 -0.19 -2.90 13.30
CA ALA A 132 -0.13 -4.19 13.99
C ALA A 132 0.13 -5.34 13.01
N ARG A 133 -0.41 -5.25 11.80
CA ARG A 133 -0.17 -6.21 10.71
C ARG A 133 -0.59 -5.60 9.37
N VAL A 134 -0.03 -6.12 8.31
CA VAL A 134 -0.44 -5.80 6.94
C VAL A 134 -1.14 -7.00 6.35
N GLU A 135 -2.35 -6.80 5.86
CA GLU A 135 -3.14 -7.83 5.20
C GLU A 135 -3.18 -7.55 3.70
N VAL A 136 -2.94 -8.55 2.89
CA VAL A 136 -2.94 -8.46 1.43
C VAL A 136 -3.95 -9.44 0.88
N LEU A 137 -4.94 -8.95 0.14
CA LEU A 137 -5.88 -9.75 -0.62
C LEU A 137 -5.52 -9.66 -2.10
N LYS A 138 -5.36 -10.79 -2.77
CA LYS A 138 -4.94 -10.83 -4.17
C LYS A 138 -6.11 -11.14 -5.10
N GLY A 139 -6.11 -10.49 -6.26
CA GLY A 139 -7.21 -10.53 -7.19
C GLY A 139 -8.35 -9.56 -6.84
N PRO A 140 -9.40 -9.51 -7.64
CA PRO A 140 -10.52 -8.58 -7.48
C PRO A 140 -11.17 -8.63 -6.11
N ALA A 141 -11.36 -7.47 -5.49
CA ALA A 141 -11.96 -7.30 -4.17
C ALA A 141 -13.26 -6.48 -4.19
N SER A 142 -13.69 -6.01 -5.36
CA SER A 142 -14.78 -5.03 -5.49
C SER A 142 -16.13 -5.51 -4.96
N ALA A 143 -16.40 -6.82 -4.96
CA ALA A 143 -17.63 -7.36 -4.39
C ALA A 143 -17.82 -7.10 -2.87
N LEU A 144 -16.76 -6.68 -2.16
CA LEU A 144 -16.80 -6.34 -0.73
C LEU A 144 -16.36 -4.91 -0.46
N TYR A 145 -15.40 -4.39 -1.23
CA TYR A 145 -14.67 -3.15 -0.94
C TYR A 145 -14.96 -2.02 -1.94
N GLY A 146 -15.79 -2.29 -2.97
CA GLY A 146 -16.12 -1.32 -4.02
C GLY A 146 -15.05 -1.22 -5.11
N GLY A 147 -15.21 -0.26 -6.00
CA GLY A 147 -14.36 -0.10 -7.18
C GLY A 147 -12.86 -0.12 -6.88
N GLY A 148 -12.09 -0.81 -7.73
CA GLY A 148 -10.64 -0.95 -7.59
C GLY A 148 -10.01 -1.81 -8.69
N GLU A 149 -8.69 -1.89 -8.67
CA GLU A 149 -7.90 -2.65 -9.63
C GLU A 149 -8.04 -4.17 -9.44
N PRO A 150 -7.92 -4.98 -10.50
CA PRO A 150 -8.10 -6.42 -10.41
C PRO A 150 -6.90 -7.18 -9.81
N GLY A 151 -5.80 -6.52 -9.53
CA GLY A 151 -4.57 -7.15 -9.03
C GLY A 151 -4.66 -7.57 -7.56
N GLY A 152 -5.20 -6.72 -6.70
CA GLY A 152 -5.30 -6.94 -5.27
C GLY A 152 -5.45 -5.65 -4.47
N MET A 153 -5.40 -5.76 -3.15
CA MET A 153 -5.48 -4.64 -2.21
C MET A 153 -4.58 -4.85 -1.00
N ILE A 154 -4.18 -3.76 -0.36
CA ILE A 154 -3.48 -3.74 0.92
C ILE A 154 -4.39 -3.15 2.00
N ASN A 155 -4.46 -3.83 3.15
CA ASN A 155 -5.14 -3.33 4.34
C ASN A 155 -4.14 -3.23 5.51
N TYR A 156 -3.94 -2.04 6.02
CA TYR A 156 -3.16 -1.79 7.23
C TYR A 156 -4.08 -1.91 8.44
N VAL A 157 -3.82 -2.90 9.29
CA VAL A 157 -4.53 -3.02 10.57
C VAL A 157 -3.75 -2.25 11.61
N THR A 158 -4.34 -1.19 12.13
CA THR A 158 -3.67 -0.31 13.09
C THR A 158 -3.68 -0.90 14.50
N LYS A 159 -2.70 -0.52 15.32
CA LYS A 159 -2.64 -0.92 16.73
C LYS A 159 -3.80 -0.27 17.51
N LYS A 160 -4.48 -1.05 18.33
CA LYS A 160 -5.66 -0.61 19.09
C LYS A 160 -5.39 -0.51 20.60
N PRO A 161 -6.16 0.32 21.34
CA PRO A 161 -6.15 0.30 22.80
C PRO A 161 -6.44 -1.11 23.34
N SER A 162 -5.73 -1.50 24.41
CA SER A 162 -5.87 -2.82 25.07
C SER A 162 -5.88 -2.66 26.58
N TYR A 163 -6.60 -3.53 27.27
CA TYR A 163 -6.56 -3.62 28.74
C TYR A 163 -5.24 -4.18 29.27
N THR A 164 -4.56 -4.99 28.46
CA THR A 164 -3.23 -5.50 28.78
C THR A 164 -2.23 -4.37 28.74
N GLN A 165 -1.56 -4.13 29.87
CA GLN A 165 -0.55 -3.08 29.95
C GLN A 165 0.66 -3.44 29.11
N SER A 166 1.07 -2.53 28.23
CA SER A 166 2.32 -2.59 27.49
C SER A 166 2.89 -1.19 27.35
N LYS A 167 4.20 -1.05 27.57
CA LYS A 167 4.91 0.20 27.39
C LYS A 167 6.25 -0.11 26.73
N GLU A 168 6.52 0.52 25.62
CA GLU A 168 7.71 0.30 24.81
C GLU A 168 8.35 1.62 24.43
N LEU A 169 9.66 1.75 24.69
CA LEU A 169 10.51 2.82 24.16
C LEU A 169 11.51 2.19 23.20
N LYS A 170 11.57 2.68 21.95
CA LYS A 170 12.52 2.21 20.95
C LYS A 170 13.39 3.37 20.49
N LEU A 171 14.70 3.11 20.36
CA LEU A 171 15.67 4.00 19.75
C LEU A 171 16.26 3.33 18.52
N THR A 172 16.38 4.09 17.43
CA THR A 172 16.91 3.62 16.14
C THR A 172 18.14 4.44 15.76
N LEU A 173 19.20 3.77 15.29
CA LEU A 173 20.42 4.38 14.76
C LEU A 173 20.88 3.58 13.54
N GLY A 174 21.36 4.26 12.49
CA GLY A 174 21.82 3.58 11.27
C GLY A 174 22.85 4.39 10.49
N ASN A 175 23.34 3.79 9.39
CA ASN A 175 24.07 4.55 8.38
C ASN A 175 23.13 5.55 7.68
N TYR A 176 23.65 6.38 6.79
CA TYR A 176 22.92 7.53 6.21
C TYR A 176 22.33 8.45 7.28
N ASN A 177 23.08 8.65 8.39
CA ASN A 177 22.68 9.50 9.50
C ASN A 177 21.28 9.14 10.09
N THR A 178 20.82 7.91 9.90
CA THR A 178 19.53 7.46 10.42
C THR A 178 19.51 7.53 11.93
N HIS A 179 18.54 8.24 12.49
CA HIS A 179 18.29 8.26 13.91
C HIS A 179 16.80 8.50 14.20
N GLY A 180 16.29 7.81 15.21
CA GLY A 180 14.87 7.89 15.54
C GLY A 180 14.56 7.40 16.94
N ALA A 181 13.35 7.71 17.38
CA ALA A 181 12.79 7.24 18.63
C ALA A 181 11.28 7.01 18.50
N SER A 182 10.77 6.01 19.21
CA SER A 182 9.32 5.84 19.36
C SER A 182 8.97 5.45 20.80
N LEU A 183 7.78 5.88 21.21
CA LEU A 183 7.14 5.50 22.47
C LEU A 183 5.74 4.97 22.14
N ASP A 184 5.40 3.81 22.67
CA ASP A 184 4.07 3.21 22.52
C ASP A 184 3.59 2.69 23.89
N MET A 185 2.41 3.11 24.32
CA MET A 185 1.86 2.75 25.61
C MET A 185 0.38 2.42 25.49
N THR A 186 -0.03 1.29 26.07
CA THR A 186 -1.44 0.90 26.19
C THR A 186 -1.71 0.29 27.56
N GLY A 187 -2.96 0.29 28.01
CA GLY A 187 -3.39 -0.29 29.27
C GLY A 187 -4.82 0.06 29.63
N GLY A 188 -5.36 -0.63 30.64
CA GLY A 188 -6.65 -0.28 31.23
C GLY A 188 -6.58 1.01 32.04
N LEU A 189 -7.54 1.92 31.85
CA LEU A 189 -7.77 3.09 32.71
C LEU A 189 -8.80 2.75 33.80
N THR A 190 -9.80 1.95 33.45
CA THR A 190 -10.83 1.41 34.34
C THR A 190 -11.17 -0.02 33.89
N ASP A 191 -12.08 -0.68 34.57
CA ASP A 191 -12.56 -2.02 34.18
C ASP A 191 -13.32 -2.01 32.82
N THR A 192 -13.76 -0.83 32.36
CA THR A 192 -14.53 -0.64 31.12
C THR A 192 -13.92 0.35 30.13
N MET A 193 -12.67 0.78 30.37
CA MET A 193 -12.00 1.73 29.50
C MET A 193 -10.51 1.43 29.39
N ALA A 194 -10.00 1.30 28.18
CA ALA A 194 -8.57 1.18 27.88
C ALA A 194 -8.09 2.34 27.01
N TYR A 195 -6.79 2.60 27.06
CA TYR A 195 -6.15 3.65 26.28
C TYR A 195 -4.97 3.11 25.48
N ARG A 196 -4.60 3.82 24.43
CA ARG A 196 -3.30 3.75 23.77
C ARG A 196 -2.84 5.16 23.44
N VAL A 197 -1.55 5.42 23.58
CA VAL A 197 -0.88 6.63 23.11
C VAL A 197 0.49 6.27 22.59
N GLY A 198 0.83 6.77 21.41
CA GLY A 198 2.11 6.53 20.77
C GLY A 198 2.66 7.76 20.09
N GLY A 199 3.99 7.80 19.94
CA GLY A 199 4.69 8.81 19.19
C GLY A 199 5.94 8.23 18.53
N TYR A 200 6.21 8.65 17.31
CA TYR A 200 7.33 8.22 16.51
C TYR A 200 7.98 9.42 15.83
N TYR A 201 9.31 9.39 15.76
CA TYR A 201 10.13 10.31 14.99
C TYR A 201 11.32 9.57 14.42
N GLU A 202 11.62 9.78 13.14
CA GLU A 202 12.84 9.31 12.50
C GLU A 202 13.30 10.31 11.43
N GLU A 203 14.60 10.57 11.40
CA GLU A 203 15.29 11.36 10.40
C GLU A 203 16.37 10.50 9.73
N GLN A 204 16.50 10.62 8.42
CA GLN A 204 17.45 9.87 7.63
C GLN A 204 17.92 10.68 6.42
N ASP A 205 19.23 10.68 6.17
CA ASP A 205 19.78 11.08 4.88
C ASP A 205 19.55 9.94 3.85
N SER A 206 19.49 10.28 2.58
CA SER A 206 19.40 9.30 1.51
C SER A 206 20.77 9.00 0.91
N PHE A 207 20.92 7.83 0.27
CA PHE A 207 22.03 7.59 -0.65
C PHE A 207 21.92 8.43 -1.94
N ARG A 208 20.71 8.94 -2.24
CA ARG A 208 20.46 9.86 -3.35
C ARG A 208 20.81 11.29 -2.94
N ASN A 209 21.43 12.04 -3.85
CA ASN A 209 21.73 13.45 -3.62
C ASN A 209 20.45 14.26 -3.38
N ASN A 210 20.48 15.20 -2.44
CA ASN A 210 19.38 16.11 -2.15
C ASN A 210 18.04 15.41 -1.80
N ALA A 211 18.07 14.28 -1.08
CA ALA A 211 16.90 13.46 -0.80
C ALA A 211 16.95 12.93 0.64
N ASP A 212 16.73 13.78 1.62
CA ASP A 212 16.56 13.41 3.03
C ASP A 212 15.09 13.18 3.38
N SER A 213 14.83 12.57 4.52
CA SER A 213 13.47 12.36 5.02
C SER A 213 13.37 12.56 6.52
N LYS A 214 12.24 13.14 6.96
CA LYS A 214 11.84 13.24 8.37
C LYS A 214 10.42 12.77 8.49
N ASN A 215 10.22 11.73 9.31
CA ASN A 215 8.93 11.13 9.54
C ASN A 215 8.52 11.32 10.99
N SER A 216 7.30 11.77 11.24
CA SER A 216 6.72 11.93 12.57
C SER A 216 5.31 11.40 12.59
N GLU A 217 4.94 10.69 13.65
CA GLU A 217 3.59 10.20 13.86
C GLU A 217 3.22 10.32 15.33
N PHE A 218 2.01 10.79 15.59
CA PHE A 218 1.37 10.76 16.90
C PHE A 218 0.05 10.02 16.80
N THR A 219 -0.17 9.05 17.67
CA THR A 219 -1.42 8.29 17.74
C THR A 219 -1.97 8.31 19.16
N ALA A 220 -3.29 8.39 19.28
CA ALA A 220 -3.98 8.18 20.54
C ALA A 220 -5.32 7.48 20.29
N GLY A 221 -5.74 6.65 21.25
CA GLY A 221 -7.01 5.94 21.15
C GLY A 221 -7.60 5.59 22.50
N LEU A 222 -8.93 5.41 22.51
CA LEU A 222 -9.71 4.95 23.64
C LEU A 222 -10.62 3.82 23.20
N LEU A 223 -10.69 2.78 24.02
CA LEU A 223 -11.65 1.70 23.94
C LEU A 223 -12.62 1.82 25.13
N PHE A 224 -13.90 1.80 24.87
CA PHE A 224 -14.96 1.83 25.84
C PHE A 224 -15.82 0.57 25.73
N ASP A 225 -15.95 -0.18 26.80
CA ASP A 225 -17.00 -1.19 26.96
C ASP A 225 -18.26 -0.48 27.48
N LEU A 226 -19.11 -0.03 26.55
CA LEU A 226 -20.34 0.73 26.86
C LEU A 226 -21.36 -0.17 27.58
N THR A 227 -21.39 -1.46 27.18
CA THR A 227 -22.14 -2.54 27.82
C THR A 227 -21.37 -3.85 27.60
N ASP A 228 -21.81 -4.96 28.20
CA ASP A 228 -21.23 -6.28 27.99
C ASP A 228 -21.26 -6.74 26.50
N SER A 229 -22.12 -6.12 25.68
CA SER A 229 -22.31 -6.44 24.25
C SER A 229 -21.98 -5.30 23.30
N THR A 230 -21.49 -4.16 23.81
CA THR A 230 -21.25 -2.97 22.99
C THR A 230 -19.90 -2.34 23.30
N THR A 231 -19.04 -2.25 22.29
CA THR A 231 -17.76 -1.57 22.39
C THR A 231 -17.68 -0.37 21.44
N LEU A 232 -17.02 0.68 21.86
CA LEU A 232 -16.68 1.84 21.02
C LEU A 232 -15.18 2.06 21.10
N THR A 233 -14.52 2.00 19.95
CA THR A 233 -13.10 2.36 19.81
C THR A 233 -12.98 3.68 19.06
N THR A 234 -12.23 4.62 19.62
CA THR A 234 -11.92 5.90 18.94
C THR A 234 -10.41 6.06 18.81
N THR A 235 -9.94 6.52 17.65
CA THR A 235 -8.53 6.79 17.40
C THR A 235 -8.35 8.15 16.72
N VAL A 236 -7.22 8.77 16.97
CA VAL A 236 -6.70 9.93 16.27
C VAL A 236 -5.25 9.67 15.90
N ASP A 237 -4.90 9.88 14.63
CA ASP A 237 -3.55 9.77 14.13
C ASP A 237 -3.19 11.10 13.44
N TYR A 238 -2.02 11.64 13.78
CA TYR A 238 -1.43 12.78 13.12
C TYR A 238 -0.08 12.36 12.54
N ILE A 239 0.06 12.52 11.25
CA ILE A 239 1.19 12.05 10.45
C ILE A 239 1.82 13.28 9.80
N LYS A 240 3.15 13.35 9.81
CA LYS A 240 3.91 14.34 9.08
C LYS A 240 5.14 13.71 8.44
N GLN A 241 5.33 13.98 7.14
CA GLN A 241 6.53 13.62 6.39
C GLN A 241 7.10 14.87 5.73
N ASP A 242 8.36 15.20 6.03
CA ASP A 242 9.13 16.22 5.34
C ASP A 242 10.19 15.50 4.49
N LEU A 243 10.11 15.59 3.17
CA LEU A 243 10.96 14.87 2.22
C LEU A 243 11.73 15.87 1.36
N GLY A 244 13.06 15.77 1.34
CA GLY A 244 13.90 16.46 0.37
C GLY A 244 13.89 15.74 -0.99
N GLY A 245 14.17 16.46 -2.09
CA GLY A 245 14.32 15.89 -3.43
C GLY A 245 13.18 14.98 -3.84
N ASN A 246 11.99 15.36 -3.57
CA ASN A 246 10.76 14.58 -3.57
C ASN A 246 10.49 13.79 -4.86
N ARG A 247 10.69 14.40 -6.02
CA ARG A 247 10.49 13.69 -7.29
C ARG A 247 11.71 12.85 -7.62
N LEU A 248 11.97 11.85 -6.80
CA LEU A 248 13.02 10.86 -7.02
C LEU A 248 12.73 10.07 -8.29
N ARG A 249 13.07 10.64 -9.44
CA ARG A 249 13.08 9.89 -10.69
C ARG A 249 14.26 8.92 -10.67
N GLY A 250 14.27 7.97 -11.59
CA GLY A 250 15.32 6.98 -11.69
C GLY A 250 16.68 7.59 -12.07
N VAL A 251 17.61 6.71 -12.32
CA VAL A 251 18.95 7.00 -12.83
C VAL A 251 18.98 6.64 -14.31
N PRO A 252 19.52 7.48 -15.21
CA PRO A 252 19.65 7.16 -16.64
C PRO A 252 20.37 5.84 -16.87
N VAL A 253 19.92 5.06 -17.85
CA VAL A 253 20.46 3.74 -18.19
C VAL A 253 20.76 3.63 -19.68
N ASP A 254 21.66 2.70 -20.02
CA ASP A 254 21.85 2.25 -21.40
C ASP A 254 20.76 1.23 -21.82
N ASP A 255 20.75 0.81 -23.09
CA ASP A 255 19.80 -0.17 -23.65
C ASP A 255 19.87 -1.54 -22.95
N ASN A 256 20.97 -1.84 -22.26
CA ASN A 256 21.15 -3.06 -21.49
C ASN A 256 20.72 -2.92 -20.02
N GLY A 257 20.23 -1.75 -19.60
CA GLY A 257 19.84 -1.44 -18.23
C GLY A 257 21.03 -1.27 -17.28
N ASN A 258 22.21 -0.83 -17.77
CA ASN A 258 23.31 -0.39 -16.91
C ASN A 258 23.09 1.07 -16.54
N PHE A 259 23.26 1.42 -15.28
CA PHE A 259 23.30 2.82 -14.87
C PHE A 259 24.46 3.55 -15.58
N LEU A 260 24.16 4.71 -16.16
CA LEU A 260 25.14 5.54 -16.87
C LEU A 260 25.91 6.44 -15.92
N VAL A 261 25.33 6.73 -14.77
CA VAL A 261 25.92 7.55 -13.71
C VAL A 261 25.75 6.83 -12.36
N ASP A 262 26.42 7.32 -11.32
CA ASP A 262 26.31 6.78 -9.98
C ASP A 262 24.85 6.78 -9.50
N PRO A 263 24.36 5.72 -8.82
CA PRO A 263 22.99 5.62 -8.28
C PRO A 263 22.60 6.75 -7.33
N SER A 264 23.55 7.52 -6.80
CA SER A 264 23.27 8.74 -6.04
C SER A 264 22.72 9.90 -6.86
N TYR A 265 22.74 9.80 -8.19
CA TYR A 265 22.20 10.83 -9.08
C TYR A 265 20.76 11.18 -8.74
N ASN A 266 20.45 12.47 -8.69
CA ASN A 266 19.11 13.03 -8.55
C ASN A 266 19.03 14.35 -9.37
N ALA A 267 17.90 14.57 -10.04
CA ALA A 267 17.67 15.80 -10.79
C ALA A 267 17.21 16.98 -9.93
N ASN A 268 16.85 16.71 -8.67
CA ASN A 268 16.36 17.71 -7.73
C ASN A 268 17.49 18.57 -7.14
N GLU A 269 17.17 19.79 -6.79
CA GLU A 269 18.03 20.71 -6.06
C GLU A 269 17.93 20.50 -4.55
N ALA A 270 18.90 20.99 -3.78
CA ALA A 270 18.92 20.87 -2.32
C ALA A 270 17.77 21.60 -1.60
N PHE A 271 17.06 22.48 -2.28
CA PHE A 271 15.89 23.21 -1.77
C PHE A 271 14.56 22.63 -2.25
N ASP A 272 14.58 21.57 -3.05
CA ASP A 272 13.38 20.86 -3.45
C ASP A 272 12.83 20.07 -2.26
N TYR A 273 11.50 20.06 -2.12
CA TYR A 273 10.85 19.47 -0.97
C TYR A 273 9.46 18.90 -1.29
N GLN A 274 9.00 18.04 -0.41
CA GLN A 274 7.61 17.68 -0.22
C GLN A 274 7.33 17.64 1.28
N ASP A 275 6.43 18.48 1.71
CA ASP A 275 5.86 18.46 3.05
C ASP A 275 4.46 17.87 2.98
N MET A 276 4.21 16.82 3.75
CA MET A 276 2.92 16.15 3.85
C MET A 276 2.47 16.10 5.31
N GLU A 277 1.22 16.47 5.55
CA GLU A 277 0.57 16.35 6.86
C GLU A 277 -0.78 15.63 6.68
N ALA A 278 -1.11 14.73 7.61
CA ALA A 278 -2.42 14.09 7.62
C ALA A 278 -2.98 13.97 9.03
N LEU A 279 -4.26 14.25 9.18
CA LEU A 279 -5.04 14.01 10.38
C LEU A 279 -6.10 12.95 10.08
N VAL A 280 -6.10 11.85 10.84
CA VAL A 280 -7.11 10.81 10.75
C VAL A 280 -7.87 10.70 12.05
N LEU A 281 -9.19 10.75 11.98
CA LEU A 281 -10.10 10.52 13.10
C LEU A 281 -10.96 9.32 12.76
N GLN A 282 -11.02 8.32 13.65
CA GLN A 282 -11.83 7.12 13.42
C GLN A 282 -12.62 6.75 14.68
N ALA A 283 -13.86 6.30 14.47
CA ALA A 283 -14.70 5.72 15.51
C ALA A 283 -15.32 4.43 15.00
N GLU A 284 -15.09 3.32 15.72
CA GLU A 284 -15.65 2.01 15.42
C GLU A 284 -16.58 1.59 16.55
N LEU A 285 -17.84 1.35 16.23
CA LEU A 285 -18.86 0.80 17.13
C LEU A 285 -19.13 -0.65 16.76
N LYS A 286 -18.97 -1.57 17.72
CA LYS A 286 -19.38 -2.97 17.60
C LYS A 286 -20.49 -3.26 18.60
N HIS A 287 -21.56 -3.94 18.15
CA HIS A 287 -22.65 -4.37 19.00
C HIS A 287 -23.10 -5.79 18.65
N TYR A 288 -23.21 -6.63 19.66
CA TYR A 288 -23.74 -7.98 19.57
C TYR A 288 -25.18 -7.98 20.13
N PHE A 289 -26.17 -8.14 19.26
CA PHE A 289 -27.57 -8.26 19.66
C PHE A 289 -27.81 -9.60 20.40
N ASN A 290 -27.11 -10.61 19.94
CA ASN A 290 -27.00 -11.95 20.53
C ASN A 290 -25.78 -12.65 19.90
N ASP A 291 -25.58 -13.96 20.21
CA ASP A 291 -24.45 -14.74 19.69
C ASP A 291 -24.47 -14.92 18.18
N ASP A 292 -25.63 -14.81 17.55
CA ASP A 292 -25.82 -15.03 16.11
C ASP A 292 -25.89 -13.74 15.28
N PHE A 293 -26.13 -12.57 15.91
CA PHE A 293 -26.36 -11.32 15.19
C PHE A 293 -25.56 -10.17 15.78
N SER A 294 -24.76 -9.55 14.92
CA SER A 294 -23.90 -8.40 15.27
C SER A 294 -23.92 -7.32 14.24
N VAL A 295 -23.50 -6.12 14.63
CA VAL A 295 -23.21 -4.98 13.76
C VAL A 295 -21.87 -4.37 14.10
N SER A 296 -21.13 -3.99 13.07
CA SER A 296 -19.93 -3.14 13.16
C SER A 296 -20.14 -1.91 12.29
N SER A 297 -19.89 -0.72 12.84
CA SER A 297 -19.99 0.53 12.08
C SER A 297 -18.76 1.39 12.33
N THR A 298 -18.07 1.77 11.27
CA THR A 298 -16.86 2.59 11.32
C THR A 298 -17.09 3.90 10.59
N LEU A 299 -16.92 4.99 11.31
CA LEU A 299 -16.85 6.35 10.76
C LEU A 299 -15.38 6.80 10.77
N ARG A 300 -14.90 7.26 9.63
CA ARG A 300 -13.54 7.79 9.47
C ARG A 300 -13.59 9.15 8.77
N TYR A 301 -12.84 10.09 9.30
CA TYR A 301 -12.52 11.36 8.67
C TYR A 301 -11.01 11.45 8.48
N MET A 302 -10.59 11.91 7.32
CA MET A 302 -9.19 12.15 6.99
C MET A 302 -9.05 13.49 6.30
N ASP A 303 -8.02 14.23 6.70
CA ASP A 303 -7.57 15.47 6.07
C ASP A 303 -6.08 15.30 5.79
N ASN A 304 -5.71 15.30 4.50
CA ASN A 304 -4.34 15.14 4.03
C ASN A 304 -3.96 16.34 3.17
N GLU A 305 -2.92 17.05 3.57
CA GLU A 305 -2.36 18.19 2.84
C GLU A 305 -0.93 17.87 2.38
N ARG A 306 -0.58 18.34 1.18
CA ARG A 306 0.74 18.20 0.60
C ARG A 306 1.15 19.46 -0.14
N ASP A 307 2.23 20.10 0.32
CA ASP A 307 2.95 21.17 -0.40
C ASP A 307 4.28 20.63 -0.93
N GLN A 308 4.54 20.83 -2.22
CA GLN A 308 5.74 20.32 -2.85
C GLN A 308 6.27 21.28 -3.91
N ALA A 309 7.60 21.35 -3.98
CA ALA A 309 8.29 22.08 -5.03
C ALA A 309 9.54 21.32 -5.46
N TYR A 310 9.69 21.04 -6.76
CA TYR A 310 10.73 20.14 -7.22
C TYR A 310 11.11 20.36 -8.68
N HIS A 311 12.36 20.00 -8.99
CA HIS A 311 12.86 19.90 -10.35
C HIS A 311 12.66 18.48 -10.90
N GLU A 312 12.26 18.38 -12.16
CA GLU A 312 12.02 17.10 -12.83
C GLU A 312 12.73 17.05 -14.18
N SER A 313 13.40 15.94 -14.45
CA SER A 313 14.00 15.65 -15.75
C SER A 313 12.94 15.61 -16.85
N GLN A 314 13.22 16.21 -18.00
CA GLN A 314 12.31 16.23 -19.14
C GLN A 314 12.88 15.51 -20.36
N SER A 315 13.83 16.07 -21.07
CA SER A 315 14.43 15.51 -22.27
C SER A 315 15.90 15.90 -22.34
N TRP A 316 16.64 15.27 -23.22
CA TRP A 316 18.01 15.67 -23.55
C TRP A 316 18.04 17.04 -24.22
N VAL A 317 19.20 17.70 -24.15
CA VAL A 317 19.50 18.95 -24.84
C VAL A 317 20.54 18.65 -25.89
N ASP A 318 20.30 18.95 -27.15
CA ASP A 318 21.35 18.92 -28.19
C ASP A 318 22.39 20.00 -27.89
N VAL A 319 23.43 19.64 -27.15
CA VAL A 319 24.53 20.53 -26.76
C VAL A 319 25.65 20.49 -27.81
N ASN A 320 25.88 19.32 -28.43
CA ASN A 320 26.93 19.09 -29.39
C ASN A 320 26.59 19.66 -30.81
N GLY A 321 25.28 19.94 -31.06
CA GLY A 321 24.81 20.59 -32.29
C GLY A 321 24.73 19.64 -33.50
N ASP A 322 24.63 18.33 -33.27
CA ASP A 322 24.50 17.33 -34.33
C ASP A 322 23.06 17.17 -34.84
N GLY A 323 22.08 17.73 -34.13
CA GLY A 323 20.66 17.71 -34.44
C GLY A 323 19.90 16.59 -33.77
N GLU A 324 20.56 15.79 -32.90
CA GLU A 324 19.98 14.69 -32.13
C GLU A 324 20.20 14.95 -30.63
N ALA A 325 19.14 15.22 -29.87
CA ALA A 325 19.22 15.35 -28.41
C ALA A 325 19.17 13.98 -27.76
N ASN A 326 20.29 13.49 -27.23
CA ASN A 326 20.43 12.13 -26.66
C ASN A 326 21.48 12.11 -25.53
N ILE A 327 21.85 10.90 -25.06
CA ILE A 327 22.80 10.71 -23.96
C ILE A 327 24.21 11.28 -24.26
N ASP A 328 24.64 11.36 -25.53
CA ASP A 328 25.96 11.85 -25.91
C ASP A 328 26.09 13.36 -25.63
N ASP A 329 24.98 14.06 -25.42
CA ASP A 329 24.93 15.47 -24.99
C ASP A 329 25.18 15.65 -23.50
N GLU A 330 25.12 14.58 -22.72
CA GLU A 330 25.34 14.56 -21.26
C GLU A 330 24.43 15.50 -20.42
N THR A 331 23.52 16.22 -21.08
CA THR A 331 22.77 17.32 -20.46
C THR A 331 21.27 17.11 -20.63
N ILE A 332 20.54 17.19 -19.51
CA ILE A 332 19.08 17.11 -19.48
C ILE A 332 18.43 18.47 -19.25
N LYS A 333 17.29 18.68 -19.89
CA LYS A 333 16.37 19.76 -19.55
C LYS A 333 15.66 19.42 -18.23
N ARG A 334 15.44 20.45 -17.43
CA ARG A 334 14.61 20.32 -16.24
C ARG A 334 13.42 21.27 -16.35
N GLU A 335 12.32 20.91 -15.70
CA GLU A 335 11.23 21.80 -15.36
C GLU A 335 11.09 21.91 -13.84
N TYR A 336 10.56 23.02 -13.37
CA TYR A 336 10.23 23.22 -11.97
C TYR A 336 8.72 23.20 -11.82
N ARG A 337 8.25 22.47 -10.82
CA ARG A 337 6.84 22.35 -10.45
C ARG A 337 6.66 22.73 -8.99
N LYS A 338 5.66 23.59 -8.75
CA LYS A 338 5.18 23.87 -7.40
C LYS A 338 3.71 23.47 -7.33
N GLN A 339 3.37 22.59 -6.40
CA GLN A 339 2.04 22.03 -6.30
C GLN A 339 1.59 22.00 -4.83
N TYR A 340 0.36 22.43 -4.60
CA TYR A 340 -0.36 22.17 -3.35
C TYR A 340 -1.52 21.26 -3.64
N ARG A 341 -1.75 20.28 -2.78
CA ARG A 341 -2.91 19.38 -2.84
C ARG A 341 -3.45 19.16 -1.45
N ALA A 342 -4.78 19.18 -1.32
CA ALA A 342 -5.48 18.77 -0.12
C ALA A 342 -6.53 17.73 -0.50
N ASN A 343 -6.74 16.74 0.39
CA ASN A 343 -7.76 15.72 0.26
C ASN A 343 -8.52 15.63 1.59
N GLU A 344 -9.77 16.06 1.61
CA GLU A 344 -10.69 15.78 2.71
C GLU A 344 -11.54 14.56 2.38
N GLU A 345 -11.51 13.54 3.24
CA GLU A 345 -12.26 12.30 3.04
C GLU A 345 -13.13 11.98 4.25
N THR A 346 -14.37 11.58 4.00
CA THR A 346 -15.26 11.04 5.02
C THR A 346 -15.83 9.72 4.56
N SER A 347 -15.65 8.67 5.38
CA SER A 347 -16.13 7.33 5.09
C SER A 347 -17.00 6.82 6.24
N LEU A 348 -18.11 6.19 5.90
CA LEU A 348 -18.95 5.42 6.82
C LEU A 348 -19.16 4.03 6.24
N THR A 349 -18.74 3.00 6.97
CA THR A 349 -18.99 1.60 6.63
C THR A 349 -19.82 0.96 7.73
N THR A 350 -20.85 0.20 7.37
CA THR A 350 -21.67 -0.55 8.34
C THR A 350 -21.93 -1.95 7.84
N ASP A 351 -21.52 -2.92 8.65
CA ASP A 351 -21.58 -4.36 8.39
C ASP A 351 -22.48 -5.04 9.43
N PHE A 352 -23.46 -5.80 8.98
CA PHE A 352 -24.27 -6.69 9.77
C PHE A 352 -23.92 -8.14 9.46
N VAL A 353 -23.70 -8.94 10.49
CA VAL A 353 -23.42 -10.38 10.35
C VAL A 353 -24.51 -11.15 11.05
N TYR A 354 -25.15 -12.08 10.34
CA TYR A 354 -26.18 -12.95 10.88
C TYR A 354 -25.87 -14.41 10.57
N SER A 355 -25.69 -15.22 11.62
CA SER A 355 -25.44 -16.65 11.55
C SER A 355 -26.71 -17.43 11.88
N PHE A 356 -27.05 -18.45 11.09
CA PHE A 356 -28.22 -19.32 11.36
C PHE A 356 -28.07 -20.69 10.70
N GLU A 357 -28.83 -21.67 11.16
CA GLU A 357 -28.91 -22.99 10.56
C GLU A 357 -30.23 -23.18 9.82
N GLN A 358 -30.16 -23.74 8.59
CA GLN A 358 -31.31 -24.15 7.81
C GLN A 358 -31.19 -25.65 7.42
N GLY A 359 -31.74 -26.50 8.20
CA GLY A 359 -31.61 -27.95 8.03
C GLY A 359 -30.21 -28.44 8.38
N GLN A 360 -29.42 -28.80 7.38
CA GLN A 360 -28.02 -29.20 7.52
C GLN A 360 -27.04 -28.10 7.05
N LEU A 361 -27.56 -26.98 6.57
CA LEU A 361 -26.78 -25.87 6.10
C LEU A 361 -26.55 -24.87 7.23
N ALA A 362 -25.31 -24.49 7.47
CA ALA A 362 -24.99 -23.37 8.33
C ALA A 362 -24.67 -22.15 7.45
N HIS A 363 -25.35 -21.05 7.72
CA HIS A 363 -25.24 -19.79 6.98
C HIS A 363 -24.57 -18.73 7.85
N GLN A 364 -23.65 -17.97 7.27
CA GLN A 364 -23.18 -16.71 7.82
C GLN A 364 -23.39 -15.63 6.76
N VAL A 365 -24.44 -14.83 6.94
CA VAL A 365 -24.83 -13.77 6.01
C VAL A 365 -24.23 -12.46 6.50
N LEU A 366 -23.40 -11.85 5.65
CA LEU A 366 -22.97 -10.47 5.73
C LEU A 366 -23.90 -9.62 4.85
N PHE A 367 -24.43 -8.54 5.38
CA PHE A 367 -25.04 -7.48 4.57
C PHE A 367 -24.61 -6.13 5.10
N GLY A 368 -24.32 -5.22 4.21
CA GLY A 368 -23.78 -3.93 4.63
C GLY A 368 -23.81 -2.88 3.54
N GLY A 369 -23.24 -1.76 3.88
CA GLY A 369 -23.08 -0.66 2.96
C GLY A 369 -22.00 0.30 3.43
N ASP A 370 -21.49 1.06 2.46
CA ASP A 370 -20.53 2.12 2.71
C ASP A 370 -20.89 3.38 1.92
N TYR A 371 -20.45 4.50 2.46
CA TYR A 371 -20.54 5.80 1.82
C TYR A 371 -19.20 6.51 2.00
N HIS A 372 -18.65 7.03 0.90
CA HIS A 372 -17.35 7.68 0.86
C HIS A 372 -17.44 8.97 0.08
N ILE A 373 -17.07 10.06 0.72
CA ILE A 373 -17.01 11.41 0.13
C ILE A 373 -15.55 11.83 0.09
N VAL A 374 -15.12 12.32 -1.05
CA VAL A 374 -13.79 12.91 -1.24
C VAL A 374 -13.94 14.30 -1.81
N ASP A 375 -13.26 15.26 -1.21
CA ASP A 375 -13.10 16.62 -1.71
C ASP A 375 -11.61 16.91 -1.86
N THR A 376 -11.15 17.20 -3.07
CA THR A 376 -9.74 17.49 -3.34
C THR A 376 -9.56 18.92 -3.82
N GLU A 377 -8.42 19.53 -3.44
CA GLU A 377 -7.94 20.81 -3.96
C GLU A 377 -6.59 20.59 -4.66
N TYR A 378 -6.35 21.32 -5.74
CA TYR A 378 -5.11 21.19 -6.49
C TYR A 378 -4.67 22.51 -7.12
N ASP A 379 -3.62 23.12 -6.57
CA ASP A 379 -2.93 24.26 -7.16
C ASP A 379 -1.65 23.79 -7.86
N TYR A 380 -1.41 24.28 -9.08
CA TYR A 380 -0.25 23.87 -9.85
C TYR A 380 0.39 25.02 -10.63
N LEU A 381 1.62 25.39 -10.24
CA LEU A 381 2.48 26.33 -10.94
C LEU A 381 3.65 25.59 -11.58
N ARG A 382 4.07 26.04 -12.78
CA ARG A 382 5.10 25.38 -13.57
C ARG A 382 6.01 26.40 -14.26
N ALA A 383 7.34 26.14 -14.26
CA ALA A 383 8.32 26.78 -15.12
C ALA A 383 9.00 25.73 -16.01
N ARG A 384 9.07 26.01 -17.33
CA ARG A 384 9.60 25.07 -18.31
C ARG A 384 10.94 25.54 -18.85
N TYR A 385 11.99 24.75 -18.58
CA TYR A 385 13.30 24.89 -19.22
C TYR A 385 13.97 26.25 -19.03
N GLU A 386 15.04 26.47 -19.75
CA GLU A 386 15.82 27.72 -19.74
C GLU A 386 14.99 28.96 -20.13
N ALA A 387 13.95 28.79 -20.95
CA ALA A 387 13.08 29.90 -21.36
C ALA A 387 12.35 30.53 -20.14
N ASP A 388 12.07 29.74 -19.10
CA ASP A 388 11.45 30.18 -17.86
C ASP A 388 12.46 30.35 -16.71
N GLY A 389 13.77 30.23 -17.00
CA GLY A 389 14.85 30.43 -16.03
C GLY A 389 15.32 29.14 -15.31
N VAL A 390 14.82 27.96 -15.69
CA VAL A 390 15.23 26.68 -15.07
C VAL A 390 16.51 26.18 -15.73
N ALA A 391 17.61 26.08 -14.99
CA ALA A 391 18.87 25.59 -15.51
C ALA A 391 18.81 24.08 -15.88
N ASN A 392 19.46 23.75 -17.01
CA ASN A 392 19.73 22.35 -17.37
C ASN A 392 20.71 21.72 -16.38
N LEU A 393 20.84 20.40 -16.42
CA LEU A 393 21.77 19.65 -15.56
C LEU A 393 22.61 18.70 -16.40
N ASN A 394 23.95 18.81 -16.32
CA ASN A 394 24.83 17.79 -16.84
C ASN A 394 24.85 16.60 -15.89
N ILE A 395 24.56 15.39 -16.38
CA ILE A 395 24.41 14.19 -15.55
C ILE A 395 25.76 13.60 -15.09
N PHE A 396 26.86 13.90 -15.79
CA PHE A 396 28.21 13.46 -15.45
C PHE A 396 29.00 14.49 -14.63
N ASP A 397 28.56 15.75 -14.64
CA ASP A 397 29.14 16.84 -13.84
C ASP A 397 28.03 17.59 -13.10
N LEU A 398 27.54 16.97 -12.03
CA LEU A 398 26.40 17.46 -11.25
C LEU A 398 26.76 18.76 -10.54
N ASN A 399 26.27 19.87 -11.04
CA ASN A 399 26.44 21.18 -10.44
C ASN A 399 25.09 21.73 -9.97
N TYR A 400 24.80 21.50 -8.70
CA TYR A 400 23.57 21.98 -8.05
C TYR A 400 23.70 23.44 -7.63
N GLY A 401 22.54 24.15 -7.53
CA GLY A 401 22.49 25.54 -7.06
C GLY A 401 22.74 26.59 -8.16
N GLU A 402 22.86 26.21 -9.43
CA GLU A 402 22.95 27.15 -10.56
C GLU A 402 21.60 27.78 -10.93
N THR A 403 20.53 27.36 -10.28
CA THR A 403 19.15 27.76 -10.55
C THR A 403 18.51 28.37 -9.30
N ASP A 404 17.61 29.34 -9.46
CA ASP A 404 16.96 30.05 -8.37
C ASP A 404 15.45 30.19 -8.63
N PRO A 405 14.59 29.44 -7.91
CA PRO A 405 13.14 29.45 -8.10
C PRO A 405 12.49 30.84 -7.99
N SER A 406 13.12 31.78 -7.27
CA SER A 406 12.63 33.14 -7.15
C SER A 406 12.69 33.93 -8.44
N THR A 407 13.48 33.47 -9.40
CA THR A 407 13.68 34.11 -10.73
C THR A 407 12.85 33.44 -11.83
N TYR A 408 12.17 32.33 -11.53
CA TYR A 408 11.44 31.59 -12.55
C TYR A 408 10.18 32.32 -13.02
N ASN A 409 9.91 32.17 -14.32
CA ASN A 409 8.65 32.61 -14.91
C ASN A 409 7.60 31.50 -14.73
N LEU A 410 6.90 31.51 -13.58
CA LEU A 410 5.90 30.51 -13.24
C LEU A 410 4.60 30.75 -14.00
N THR A 411 4.09 29.71 -14.65
CA THR A 411 2.77 29.68 -15.29
C THR A 411 1.79 28.89 -14.42
N ASP A 412 0.63 29.45 -14.17
CA ASP A 412 -0.47 28.75 -13.54
C ASP A 412 -1.07 27.73 -14.53
N MET A 413 -1.18 26.50 -14.09
CA MET A 413 -1.69 25.40 -14.91
C MET A 413 -3.21 25.24 -14.78
N ASN A 414 -3.88 26.15 -14.03
CA ASN A 414 -5.33 26.19 -13.79
C ASN A 414 -5.88 24.81 -13.39
N ARG A 415 -5.32 24.23 -12.33
CA ARG A 415 -5.83 22.98 -11.72
C ARG A 415 -6.63 23.34 -10.48
N ASP A 416 -7.71 22.62 -10.22
CA ASP A 416 -8.56 22.88 -9.05
C ASP A 416 -8.75 21.61 -8.20
N GLY A 417 -9.28 20.53 -8.71
CA GLY A 417 -9.50 19.30 -7.97
C GLY A 417 -10.84 18.65 -8.34
N VAL A 418 -11.25 17.68 -7.55
CA VAL A 418 -12.52 16.95 -7.77
C VAL A 418 -13.33 16.82 -6.49
N GLU A 419 -14.67 16.73 -6.62
CA GLU A 419 -15.55 16.20 -5.59
C GLU A 419 -16.07 14.84 -6.03
N SER A 420 -15.98 13.82 -5.17
CA SER A 420 -16.43 12.47 -5.45
C SER A 420 -17.32 11.92 -4.36
N ASP A 421 -18.46 11.36 -4.77
CA ASP A 421 -19.42 10.64 -3.92
C ASP A 421 -19.48 9.19 -4.36
N ARG A 422 -19.27 8.25 -3.43
CA ARG A 422 -19.41 6.81 -3.67
C ARG A 422 -20.36 6.21 -2.64
N PHE A 423 -21.25 5.36 -3.10
CA PHE A 423 -22.19 4.64 -2.25
C PHE A 423 -22.25 3.18 -2.71
N GLY A 424 -22.06 2.23 -1.76
CA GLY A 424 -22.14 0.82 -2.03
C GLY A 424 -23.07 0.09 -1.07
N VAL A 425 -23.76 -0.94 -1.57
CA VAL A 425 -24.50 -1.91 -0.74
C VAL A 425 -24.15 -3.31 -1.20
N TYR A 426 -23.97 -4.21 -0.26
CA TYR A 426 -23.53 -5.58 -0.55
C TYR A 426 -24.20 -6.61 0.36
N VAL A 427 -24.27 -7.83 -0.18
CA VAL A 427 -24.68 -9.01 0.56
C VAL A 427 -23.77 -10.16 0.18
N GLN A 428 -23.38 -10.96 1.16
CA GLN A 428 -22.61 -12.18 0.99
C GLN A 428 -23.14 -13.25 1.92
N ASP A 429 -23.22 -14.48 1.44
CA ASP A 429 -23.52 -15.64 2.25
C ASP A 429 -22.37 -16.65 2.20
N VAL A 430 -21.85 -17.03 3.35
CA VAL A 430 -20.91 -18.13 3.53
C VAL A 430 -21.72 -19.35 4.02
N VAL A 431 -21.93 -20.30 3.11
CA VAL A 431 -22.76 -21.48 3.36
C VAL A 431 -21.88 -22.69 3.61
N SER A 432 -21.84 -23.19 4.82
CA SER A 432 -21.26 -24.49 5.15
C SER A 432 -22.32 -25.58 4.91
N ILE A 433 -22.13 -26.37 3.85
CA ILE A 433 -23.04 -27.49 3.49
C ILE A 433 -22.82 -28.66 4.44
N ASN A 434 -21.58 -28.88 4.83
CA ASN A 434 -21.10 -29.83 5.82
C ASN A 434 -19.67 -29.48 6.21
N GLU A 435 -18.99 -30.31 6.99
CA GLU A 435 -17.59 -30.09 7.43
C GLU A 435 -16.59 -29.97 6.27
N GLN A 436 -16.94 -30.49 5.08
CA GLN A 436 -16.03 -30.54 3.92
C GLN A 436 -16.31 -29.47 2.86
N TRP A 437 -17.53 -28.99 2.73
CA TRP A 437 -17.93 -28.12 1.64
C TRP A 437 -18.43 -26.77 2.15
N THR A 438 -17.81 -25.72 1.69
CA THR A 438 -18.23 -24.33 1.91
C THR A 438 -18.41 -23.64 0.57
N VAL A 439 -19.50 -22.89 0.42
CA VAL A 439 -19.79 -22.05 -0.74
C VAL A 439 -19.89 -20.61 -0.29
N ILE A 440 -19.25 -19.71 -1.01
CA ILE A 440 -19.39 -18.26 -0.81
C ILE A 440 -20.06 -17.69 -2.05
N ALA A 441 -21.11 -16.89 -1.86
CA ALA A 441 -21.75 -16.12 -2.92
C ALA A 441 -22.00 -14.70 -2.44
N GLY A 442 -21.62 -13.72 -3.23
CA GLY A 442 -21.75 -12.31 -2.89
C GLY A 442 -22.11 -11.47 -4.11
N LEU A 443 -22.78 -10.37 -3.85
CA LEU A 443 -23.16 -9.36 -4.83
C LEU A 443 -23.06 -7.98 -4.20
N ARG A 444 -22.53 -7.02 -4.95
CA ARG A 444 -22.45 -5.63 -4.54
C ARG A 444 -22.99 -4.74 -5.67
N TYR A 445 -23.73 -3.71 -5.30
CA TYR A 445 -24.10 -2.60 -6.15
C TYR A 445 -23.36 -1.35 -5.69
N ASP A 446 -22.72 -0.66 -6.64
CA ASP A 446 -22.04 0.61 -6.42
C ASP A 446 -22.65 1.69 -7.30
N TYR A 447 -22.74 2.89 -6.74
CA TYR A 447 -22.99 4.13 -7.44
C TYR A 447 -21.88 5.11 -7.11
N PHE A 448 -21.37 5.79 -8.11
CA PHE A 448 -20.40 6.85 -7.93
C PHE A 448 -20.76 8.06 -8.78
N LYS A 449 -20.32 9.22 -8.29
CA LYS A 449 -20.44 10.50 -8.96
C LYS A 449 -19.18 11.29 -8.72
N GLU A 450 -18.68 11.96 -9.77
CA GLU A 450 -17.54 12.85 -9.68
C GLU A 450 -17.83 14.17 -10.39
N LEU A 451 -17.32 15.27 -9.81
CA LEU A 451 -17.36 16.63 -10.33
C LEU A 451 -15.93 17.14 -10.48
N ASN A 452 -15.53 17.46 -11.71
CA ASN A 452 -14.31 18.22 -11.98
C ASN A 452 -14.56 19.69 -11.61
N LYS A 453 -13.85 20.23 -10.63
CA LYS A 453 -14.03 21.61 -10.13
C LYS A 453 -13.50 22.64 -11.12
N GLU A 454 -12.44 22.31 -11.88
CA GLU A 454 -11.84 23.19 -12.88
C GLU A 454 -12.82 23.52 -14.01
N THR A 455 -13.52 22.53 -14.52
CA THR A 455 -14.39 22.66 -15.68
C THR A 455 -15.87 22.74 -15.32
N GLY A 456 -16.24 22.24 -14.12
CA GLY A 456 -17.63 22.07 -13.70
C GLY A 456 -18.31 20.86 -14.34
N TYR A 457 -17.57 20.01 -15.05
CA TYR A 457 -18.10 18.77 -15.62
C TYR A 457 -18.43 17.76 -14.51
N SER A 458 -19.59 17.14 -14.61
CA SER A 458 -20.01 16.12 -13.64
C SER A 458 -20.50 14.88 -14.35
N TYR A 459 -20.03 13.76 -13.89
CA TYR A 459 -20.40 12.46 -14.41
C TYR A 459 -20.77 11.50 -13.29
N SER A 460 -21.60 10.51 -13.58
CA SER A 460 -21.96 9.45 -12.63
C SER A 460 -22.22 8.14 -13.36
N ASP A 461 -21.89 7.05 -12.69
CA ASP A 461 -22.14 5.71 -13.20
C ASP A 461 -22.44 4.74 -12.06
N ASN A 462 -22.74 3.46 -12.38
CA ASN A 462 -23.02 2.42 -11.42
C ASN A 462 -22.58 1.06 -11.97
N ASP A 463 -22.27 0.14 -11.06
CA ASP A 463 -21.92 -1.23 -11.42
C ASP A 463 -22.49 -2.25 -10.44
N VAL A 464 -22.55 -3.52 -10.89
CA VAL A 464 -22.95 -4.66 -10.08
C VAL A 464 -21.88 -5.73 -10.14
N THR A 465 -21.17 -5.93 -9.04
CA THR A 465 -20.01 -6.81 -8.97
C THR A 465 -20.36 -8.13 -8.26
N PRO A 466 -20.34 -9.28 -8.97
CA PRO A 466 -20.56 -10.59 -8.39
C PRO A 466 -19.28 -11.23 -7.87
N ARG A 467 -19.45 -12.18 -6.94
CA ARG A 467 -18.43 -13.08 -6.44
C ARG A 467 -19.03 -14.44 -6.14
N VAL A 468 -18.34 -15.52 -6.53
CA VAL A 468 -18.72 -16.88 -6.16
C VAL A 468 -17.49 -17.74 -5.96
N ALA A 469 -17.50 -18.55 -4.89
CA ALA A 469 -16.39 -19.44 -4.63
C ALA A 469 -16.86 -20.73 -3.92
N VAL A 470 -16.08 -21.78 -4.08
CA VAL A 470 -16.32 -23.09 -3.46
C VAL A 470 -15.02 -23.59 -2.85
N THR A 471 -15.10 -24.00 -1.59
CA THR A 471 -14.00 -24.67 -0.88
C THR A 471 -14.39 -26.11 -0.59
N TYR A 472 -13.49 -27.05 -0.86
CA TYR A 472 -13.58 -28.45 -0.49
C TYR A 472 -12.45 -28.85 0.43
N GLN A 473 -12.77 -29.27 1.66
CA GLN A 473 -11.83 -29.77 2.66
C GLN A 473 -11.93 -31.30 2.76
N PRO A 474 -11.12 -32.07 2.02
CA PRO A 474 -11.12 -33.54 2.11
C PRO A 474 -10.72 -34.02 3.50
N VAL A 475 -9.86 -33.25 4.16
CA VAL A 475 -9.41 -33.42 5.56
C VAL A 475 -9.28 -32.04 6.20
N GLU A 476 -9.35 -31.97 7.52
CA GLU A 476 -9.39 -30.72 8.29
C GLU A 476 -8.25 -29.74 7.98
N ASN A 477 -7.05 -30.24 7.69
CA ASN A 477 -5.84 -29.46 7.43
C ASN A 477 -5.55 -29.19 5.95
N THR A 478 -6.48 -29.49 5.04
CA THR A 478 -6.29 -29.31 3.59
C THR A 478 -7.55 -28.75 2.95
N SER A 479 -7.43 -27.64 2.23
CA SER A 479 -8.49 -27.03 1.44
C SER A 479 -8.09 -26.92 -0.02
N LEU A 480 -9.03 -27.30 -0.90
CA LEU A 480 -9.00 -27.04 -2.34
C LEU A 480 -10.11 -26.03 -2.64
N TYR A 481 -9.84 -25.05 -3.46
CA TYR A 481 -10.86 -24.06 -3.81
C TYR A 481 -10.85 -23.63 -5.26
N ILE A 482 -11.98 -23.12 -5.71
CA ILE A 482 -12.15 -22.36 -6.93
C ILE A 482 -12.89 -21.07 -6.59
N ASN A 483 -12.43 -19.94 -7.15
CA ASN A 483 -13.01 -18.62 -6.98
C ASN A 483 -13.18 -17.95 -8.33
N TYR A 484 -14.35 -17.31 -8.52
CA TYR A 484 -14.60 -16.33 -9.56
C TYR A 484 -14.96 -15.00 -8.89
N SER A 485 -14.28 -13.93 -9.25
CA SER A 485 -14.52 -12.58 -8.75
C SER A 485 -14.32 -11.54 -9.83
N GLU A 486 -15.05 -10.45 -9.72
CA GLU A 486 -14.95 -9.31 -10.61
C GLU A 486 -14.53 -8.05 -9.85
N SER A 487 -13.98 -7.08 -10.59
CA SER A 487 -13.73 -5.72 -10.14
C SER A 487 -14.15 -4.75 -11.24
N PHE A 488 -14.40 -3.51 -10.84
CA PHE A 488 -14.58 -2.41 -11.76
C PHE A 488 -13.78 -1.19 -11.28
N ASN A 489 -13.35 -0.35 -12.22
CA ASN A 489 -12.68 0.91 -11.91
C ASN A 489 -13.29 1.99 -12.82
N PRO A 490 -14.01 2.98 -12.25
CA PRO A 490 -14.62 4.03 -13.06
C PRO A 490 -13.55 4.96 -13.64
N ALA A 491 -13.76 5.41 -14.88
CA ALA A 491 -12.94 6.46 -15.47
C ALA A 491 -13.10 7.78 -14.67
N SER A 492 -12.05 8.59 -14.60
CA SER A 492 -12.11 9.89 -13.94
C SER A 492 -12.99 10.89 -14.71
N SER A 493 -13.48 11.93 -14.05
CA SER A 493 -14.20 13.02 -14.73
C SER A 493 -13.33 13.74 -15.77
N GLY A 494 -12.01 13.81 -15.54
CA GLY A 494 -11.05 14.35 -16.51
C GLY A 494 -10.97 13.49 -17.77
N ASP A 495 -10.84 12.16 -17.63
CA ASP A 495 -10.82 11.24 -18.77
C ASP A 495 -12.15 11.28 -19.56
N GLN A 496 -13.28 11.41 -18.84
CA GLN A 496 -14.59 11.54 -19.48
C GLN A 496 -14.74 12.82 -20.31
N GLU A 497 -14.10 13.92 -19.90
CA GLU A 497 -14.12 15.18 -20.66
C GLU A 497 -13.24 15.11 -21.91
N ASP A 498 -12.19 14.29 -21.91
CA ASP A 498 -11.29 14.11 -23.05
C ASP A 498 -11.90 13.21 -24.16
N VAL A 499 -13.14 12.75 -23.99
CA VAL A 499 -13.89 12.04 -25.01
C VAL A 499 -14.66 13.05 -25.87
N GLU A 500 -14.12 13.46 -26.98
CA GLU A 500 -14.83 14.24 -27.99
C GLU A 500 -15.74 13.30 -28.82
N GLY A 501 -17.06 13.53 -28.81
CA GLY A 501 -18.00 12.77 -29.62
C GLY A 501 -19.14 12.10 -28.87
N GLU A 502 -19.81 11.14 -29.51
CA GLU A 502 -20.94 10.41 -28.93
C GLU A 502 -20.44 9.22 -28.12
N GLY A 503 -20.41 9.32 -26.80
CA GLY A 503 -20.17 8.20 -25.89
C GLY A 503 -19.41 8.60 -24.64
N ASN A 504 -19.68 7.90 -23.54
CA ASN A 504 -18.92 7.99 -22.30
C ASN A 504 -17.96 6.78 -22.24
N LEU A 505 -16.81 6.95 -21.59
CA LEU A 505 -15.99 5.82 -21.19
C LEU A 505 -16.78 4.97 -20.20
N THR A 506 -16.82 3.67 -20.42
CA THR A 506 -17.38 2.73 -19.45
C THR A 506 -16.33 2.37 -18.41
N PRO A 507 -16.71 1.95 -17.19
CA PRO A 507 -15.75 1.48 -16.23
C PRO A 507 -14.87 0.35 -16.80
N GLU A 508 -13.58 0.39 -16.45
CA GLU A 508 -12.71 -0.76 -16.68
C GLU A 508 -13.18 -1.92 -15.81
N THR A 509 -13.20 -3.14 -16.33
CA THR A 509 -13.68 -4.32 -15.61
C THR A 509 -12.61 -5.39 -15.53
N GLY A 510 -12.39 -5.94 -14.35
CA GLY A 510 -11.47 -7.05 -14.11
C GLY A 510 -12.25 -8.32 -13.77
N LYS A 511 -11.87 -9.45 -14.40
CA LYS A 511 -12.48 -10.77 -14.15
C LYS A 511 -11.40 -11.77 -13.83
N GLN A 512 -11.52 -12.44 -12.68
CA GLN A 512 -10.57 -13.45 -12.25
C GLN A 512 -11.22 -14.81 -12.09
N THR A 513 -10.50 -15.85 -12.53
CA THR A 513 -10.70 -17.23 -12.11
C THR A 513 -9.44 -17.69 -11.38
N GLU A 514 -9.59 -18.17 -10.14
CA GLU A 514 -8.49 -18.70 -9.33
C GLU A 514 -8.82 -20.09 -8.82
N ILE A 515 -7.85 -21.01 -8.90
CA ILE A 515 -7.91 -22.33 -8.31
C ILE A 515 -6.74 -22.48 -7.38
N GLY A 516 -6.98 -22.92 -6.15
CA GLY A 516 -5.90 -23.03 -5.19
C GLY A 516 -6.04 -24.17 -4.19
N MET A 517 -4.96 -24.33 -3.44
CA MET A 517 -4.85 -25.32 -2.37
C MET A 517 -4.17 -24.66 -1.17
N LYS A 518 -4.70 -24.91 0.01
CA LYS A 518 -4.10 -24.47 1.28
C LYS A 518 -3.94 -25.70 2.19
N ASN A 519 -2.79 -25.78 2.84
CA ASN A 519 -2.50 -26.88 3.76
C ASN A 519 -1.89 -26.36 5.05
N GLN A 520 -2.29 -26.97 6.14
CA GLN A 520 -1.62 -26.85 7.44
C GLN A 520 -0.83 -28.11 7.73
N TRP A 521 0.42 -27.94 8.14
CA TRP A 521 1.35 -29.01 8.43
C TRP A 521 1.83 -28.93 9.87
N LEU A 522 2.34 -30.05 10.40
CA LEU A 522 2.93 -30.11 11.74
C LEU A 522 1.96 -29.60 12.83
N ASP A 523 0.72 -30.07 12.82
CA ASP A 523 -0.33 -29.67 13.76
C ASP A 523 -0.62 -28.14 13.73
N GLY A 524 -0.69 -27.57 12.51
CA GLY A 524 -1.02 -26.16 12.29
C GLY A 524 0.17 -25.19 12.42
N LYS A 525 1.39 -25.71 12.65
CA LYS A 525 2.60 -24.89 12.83
C LYS A 525 3.08 -24.23 11.55
N ILE A 526 2.76 -24.81 10.41
CA ILE A 526 3.11 -24.29 9.08
C ILE A 526 1.86 -24.22 8.24
N MET A 527 1.71 -23.14 7.51
CA MET A 527 0.71 -22.99 6.45
C MET A 527 1.40 -22.87 5.10
N SER A 528 0.96 -23.63 4.12
CA SER A 528 1.34 -23.47 2.74
C SER A 528 0.12 -23.13 1.88
N THR A 529 0.31 -22.23 0.92
CA THR A 529 -0.71 -21.89 -0.08
C THR A 529 -0.14 -22.09 -1.49
N PHE A 530 -0.98 -22.51 -2.40
CA PHE A 530 -0.69 -22.58 -3.82
C PHE A 530 -1.92 -22.13 -4.58
N ALA A 531 -1.76 -21.22 -5.53
CA ALA A 531 -2.84 -20.72 -6.37
C ALA A 531 -2.38 -20.58 -7.82
N ILE A 532 -3.29 -20.90 -8.74
CA ILE A 532 -3.18 -20.63 -10.18
C ILE A 532 -4.31 -19.67 -10.52
N TYR A 533 -4.00 -18.61 -11.24
CA TYR A 533 -4.97 -17.57 -11.58
C TYR A 533 -4.87 -17.15 -13.04
N GLN A 534 -5.99 -16.64 -13.52
CA GLN A 534 -6.08 -15.84 -14.74
C GLN A 534 -6.97 -14.64 -14.46
N ILE A 535 -6.49 -13.45 -14.81
CA ILE A 535 -7.17 -12.18 -14.71
C ILE A 535 -7.23 -11.55 -16.09
N ASN A 536 -8.44 -11.18 -16.55
CA ASN A 536 -8.64 -10.37 -17.75
C ASN A 536 -9.17 -9.02 -17.31
N LYS A 537 -8.55 -7.92 -17.76
CA LYS A 537 -9.04 -6.56 -17.61
C LYS A 537 -9.49 -6.05 -18.98
N GLU A 538 -10.75 -5.69 -19.08
CA GLU A 538 -11.43 -5.24 -20.29
C GLU A 538 -11.79 -3.75 -20.18
N ASN A 539 -12.09 -3.11 -21.29
CA ASN A 539 -12.41 -1.68 -21.38
C ASN A 539 -11.27 -0.78 -20.88
N VAL A 540 -10.03 -1.20 -21.06
CA VAL A 540 -8.88 -0.40 -20.65
C VAL A 540 -8.84 0.90 -21.42
N VAL A 541 -8.73 2.03 -20.71
CA VAL A 541 -8.65 3.35 -21.32
C VAL A 541 -7.26 3.53 -21.94
N MET A 542 -7.21 3.86 -23.21
CA MET A 542 -5.99 4.05 -23.99
C MET A 542 -6.06 5.32 -24.83
N SER A 543 -4.91 5.93 -25.12
CA SER A 543 -4.82 7.06 -26.05
C SER A 543 -5.29 6.63 -27.44
N ASN A 544 -6.06 7.47 -28.10
CA ASN A 544 -6.53 7.22 -29.47
C ASN A 544 -5.41 7.56 -30.47
N PRO A 545 -4.91 6.58 -31.26
CA PRO A 545 -3.84 6.83 -32.21
C PRO A 545 -4.26 7.70 -33.40
N ASP A 546 -5.56 7.84 -33.65
CA ASP A 546 -6.10 8.67 -34.72
C ASP A 546 -6.28 10.14 -34.28
N ASP A 547 -6.16 10.44 -32.97
CA ASP A 547 -6.18 11.80 -32.46
C ASP A 547 -4.90 12.55 -32.89
N THR A 548 -5.09 13.67 -33.57
CA THR A 548 -3.99 14.55 -34.05
C THR A 548 -3.83 15.80 -33.20
N GLY A 549 -4.65 15.94 -32.15
CA GLY A 549 -4.63 17.01 -31.16
C GLY A 549 -5.95 17.81 -31.08
N ALA A 550 -6.02 18.68 -30.10
CA ALA A 550 -7.22 19.39 -29.73
C ALA A 550 -7.92 20.08 -30.91
N GLY A 551 -9.20 19.75 -31.16
CA GLY A 551 -10.07 20.40 -32.12
C GLY A 551 -10.19 19.70 -33.47
N ASP A 552 -9.68 18.50 -33.64
CA ASP A 552 -9.88 17.68 -34.84
C ASP A 552 -11.22 16.92 -34.85
N GLY A 553 -11.91 16.89 -33.71
CA GLY A 553 -13.21 16.20 -33.55
C GLY A 553 -13.07 14.70 -33.35
N ILE A 554 -11.86 14.22 -33.04
CA ILE A 554 -11.56 12.82 -32.73
C ILE A 554 -11.35 12.69 -31.22
N ALA A 555 -11.91 11.68 -30.60
CA ALA A 555 -11.73 11.44 -29.15
C ALA A 555 -10.26 11.16 -28.82
N ALA A 556 -9.72 11.85 -27.80
CA ALA A 556 -8.34 11.67 -27.36
C ALA A 556 -8.14 10.30 -26.66
N LEU A 557 -9.19 9.76 -26.04
CA LEU A 557 -9.16 8.49 -25.31
C LEU A 557 -10.19 7.50 -25.88
N LEU A 558 -9.83 6.24 -25.87
CA LEU A 558 -10.69 5.11 -26.25
C LEU A 558 -10.71 4.06 -25.12
N ASN A 559 -11.85 3.41 -24.98
CA ASN A 559 -12.10 2.36 -23.98
C ASN A 559 -12.19 0.99 -24.68
N ILE A 560 -11.09 0.58 -25.26
CA ILE A 560 -11.03 -0.59 -26.17
C ILE A 560 -9.98 -1.64 -25.76
N GLY A 561 -9.13 -1.33 -24.79
CA GLY A 561 -8.04 -2.23 -24.44
C GLY A 561 -8.49 -3.47 -23.69
N GLU A 562 -7.84 -4.61 -23.97
CA GLU A 562 -7.93 -5.83 -23.19
C GLU A 562 -6.53 -6.31 -22.80
N VAL A 563 -6.34 -6.60 -21.52
CA VAL A 563 -5.07 -7.08 -20.97
C VAL A 563 -5.30 -8.32 -20.11
N GLU A 564 -4.36 -9.27 -20.15
CA GLU A 564 -4.40 -10.51 -19.41
C GLU A 564 -3.18 -10.65 -18.49
N SER A 565 -3.41 -11.15 -17.29
CA SER A 565 -2.38 -11.66 -16.40
C SER A 565 -2.72 -13.06 -15.94
N ARG A 566 -1.78 -13.98 -16.07
CA ARG A 566 -1.93 -15.38 -15.65
C ARG A 566 -0.66 -15.87 -14.98
N GLY A 567 -0.83 -16.72 -13.98
CA GLY A 567 0.32 -17.20 -13.27
C GLY A 567 -0.01 -18.17 -12.15
N PHE A 568 1.01 -18.45 -11.36
CA PHE A 568 0.84 -19.18 -10.13
C PHE A 568 1.70 -18.59 -9.01
N GLU A 569 1.21 -18.75 -7.79
CA GLU A 569 1.84 -18.27 -6.59
C GLU A 569 1.88 -19.37 -5.53
N THR A 570 2.91 -19.35 -4.71
CA THR A 570 3.00 -20.22 -3.53
C THR A 570 3.63 -19.48 -2.36
N THR A 571 3.13 -19.77 -1.17
CA THR A 571 3.70 -19.27 0.09
C THR A 571 3.88 -20.42 1.08
N LEU A 572 4.86 -20.30 1.94
CA LEU A 572 5.12 -21.20 3.07
C LEU A 572 5.48 -20.34 4.28
N VAL A 573 4.70 -20.44 5.35
CA VAL A 573 4.89 -19.62 6.55
C VAL A 573 4.73 -20.47 7.79
N GLY A 574 5.62 -20.33 8.76
CA GLY A 574 5.51 -20.94 10.08
C GLY A 574 6.79 -21.55 10.62
N ASP A 575 6.66 -22.43 11.62
CA ASP A 575 7.77 -23.05 12.36
C ASP A 575 8.07 -24.46 11.86
N LEU A 576 9.24 -24.62 11.24
CA LEU A 576 9.76 -25.93 10.85
C LEU A 576 10.19 -26.75 12.07
N THR A 577 10.71 -26.08 13.09
CA THR A 577 11.07 -26.66 14.40
C THR A 577 10.81 -25.62 15.49
N GLU A 578 11.01 -25.99 16.75
CA GLU A 578 10.90 -25.05 17.89
C GLU A 578 11.89 -23.87 17.81
N HIS A 579 12.95 -24.01 17.02
CA HIS A 579 14.01 -22.97 16.90
C HIS A 579 14.12 -22.39 15.48
N TRP A 580 13.34 -22.85 14.51
CA TRP A 580 13.46 -22.46 13.12
C TRP A 580 12.12 -22.03 12.54
N THR A 581 11.96 -20.73 12.31
CA THR A 581 10.81 -20.11 11.69
C THR A 581 11.17 -19.65 10.27
N LEU A 582 10.21 -19.77 9.34
CA LEU A 582 10.40 -19.50 7.94
C LEU A 582 9.19 -18.78 7.35
N THR A 583 9.45 -17.79 6.50
CA THR A 583 8.49 -17.36 5.47
C THR A 583 9.18 -17.42 4.11
N ALA A 584 8.52 -18.05 3.15
CA ALA A 584 8.99 -18.15 1.78
C ALA A 584 7.84 -17.91 0.81
N ASN A 585 8.13 -17.25 -0.29
CA ASN A 585 7.16 -17.01 -1.34
C ASN A 585 7.81 -17.17 -2.71
N TYR A 586 7.00 -17.54 -3.69
CA TYR A 586 7.39 -17.56 -5.10
C TYR A 586 6.18 -17.24 -5.96
N ALA A 587 6.39 -16.44 -7.00
CA ALA A 587 5.38 -16.13 -8.01
C ALA A 587 5.97 -16.30 -9.41
N TYR A 588 5.17 -16.88 -10.29
CA TYR A 588 5.32 -16.78 -11.73
C TYR A 588 4.16 -16.02 -12.30
N ASN A 589 4.43 -14.98 -13.09
CA ASN A 589 3.42 -14.09 -13.67
C ASN A 589 3.74 -13.85 -15.15
N ASP A 590 2.79 -14.12 -16.02
CA ASP A 590 2.87 -13.85 -17.46
C ASP A 590 1.75 -12.87 -17.85
N THR A 591 2.16 -11.68 -18.27
CA THR A 591 1.26 -10.58 -18.61
C THR A 591 1.26 -10.34 -20.11
N LEU A 592 0.11 -10.01 -20.68
CA LEU A 592 -0.06 -9.83 -22.12
C LEU A 592 -1.11 -8.75 -22.41
N VAL A 593 -0.78 -7.82 -23.30
CA VAL A 593 -1.76 -6.96 -23.96
C VAL A 593 -2.41 -7.75 -25.06
N ILE A 594 -3.72 -8.05 -24.92
CA ILE A 594 -4.51 -8.84 -25.88
C ILE A 594 -5.02 -7.94 -27.00
N GLU A 595 -5.59 -6.79 -26.61
CA GLU A 595 -6.04 -5.76 -27.53
C GLU A 595 -5.49 -4.41 -27.06
N GLY A 596 -4.67 -3.80 -27.87
CA GLY A 596 -3.95 -2.56 -27.58
C GLY A 596 -3.93 -1.66 -28.81
N VAL A 597 -3.35 -0.49 -28.65
CA VAL A 597 -3.23 0.50 -29.71
C VAL A 597 -1.95 0.26 -30.49
N THR A 598 -2.06 -0.09 -31.77
CA THR A 598 -0.92 -0.20 -32.67
C THR A 598 -0.48 1.18 -33.15
N GLY A 599 0.77 1.56 -32.84
CA GLY A 599 1.36 2.81 -33.35
C GLY A 599 1.41 3.97 -32.35
N ASP A 600 1.03 3.71 -31.10
CA ASP A 600 1.19 4.71 -30.05
C ASP A 600 2.68 5.03 -29.81
N THR A 601 3.02 6.31 -29.94
CA THR A 601 4.36 6.83 -29.64
C THR A 601 4.57 7.02 -28.13
N ILE A 602 3.55 6.76 -27.29
CA ILE A 602 3.60 7.03 -25.87
C ILE A 602 4.14 5.84 -25.08
N SER A 603 3.97 4.59 -25.56
CA SER A 603 4.58 3.44 -24.90
C SER A 603 4.59 2.19 -25.76
N SER A 604 5.77 1.64 -26.00
CA SER A 604 5.97 0.32 -26.59
C SER A 604 5.33 -0.82 -25.76
N THR A 605 4.85 -0.51 -24.56
CA THR A 605 4.29 -1.47 -23.60
C THR A 605 2.80 -1.74 -23.74
N TYR A 606 2.09 -0.99 -24.57
CA TYR A 606 0.64 -1.16 -24.79
C TYR A 606 0.28 -1.64 -26.20
N GLY A 607 1.25 -2.02 -27.00
CA GLY A 607 0.99 -2.67 -28.30
C GLY A 607 0.54 -4.12 -28.13
N ASP A 608 -0.28 -4.62 -29.06
CA ASP A 608 -0.71 -6.02 -29.11
C ASP A 608 0.47 -6.99 -28.94
N GLY A 609 0.32 -7.94 -28.02
CA GLY A 609 1.34 -8.95 -27.73
C GLY A 609 2.48 -8.48 -26.85
N SER A 610 2.48 -7.23 -26.37
CA SER A 610 3.48 -6.72 -25.43
C SER A 610 3.21 -7.21 -23.99
N ARG A 611 4.26 -7.11 -23.14
CA ARG A 611 4.16 -7.39 -21.70
C ARG A 611 3.93 -6.08 -20.95
N PHE A 612 3.38 -6.18 -19.75
CA PHE A 612 3.27 -5.02 -18.87
C PHE A 612 4.65 -4.55 -18.38
N ALA A 613 4.81 -3.24 -18.25
CA ALA A 613 5.99 -2.66 -17.64
C ALA A 613 6.07 -3.04 -16.15
N ASN A 614 7.29 -3.24 -15.65
CA ASN A 614 7.57 -3.55 -14.26
C ASN A 614 6.81 -4.77 -13.70
N ALA A 615 6.49 -5.72 -14.58
CA ALA A 615 5.84 -6.99 -14.26
C ALA A 615 6.84 -8.14 -14.43
N PRO A 616 7.65 -8.48 -13.40
CA PRO A 616 8.63 -9.57 -13.51
C PRO A 616 7.94 -10.92 -13.65
N ARG A 617 8.49 -11.79 -14.51
CA ARG A 617 7.95 -13.15 -14.66
C ARG A 617 8.17 -14.04 -13.46
N HIS A 618 9.27 -13.85 -12.74
CA HIS A 618 9.63 -14.66 -11.59
C HIS A 618 10.04 -13.77 -10.44
N GLN A 619 9.46 -14.04 -9.28
CA GLN A 619 9.82 -13.42 -8.02
C GLN A 619 9.94 -14.51 -6.95
N ALA A 620 10.90 -14.37 -6.04
CA ALA A 620 11.05 -15.26 -4.92
C ALA A 620 11.56 -14.48 -3.70
N GLY A 621 10.89 -14.66 -2.58
CA GLY A 621 11.27 -14.11 -1.29
C GLY A 621 11.49 -15.22 -0.27
N LEU A 622 12.50 -15.07 0.57
CA LEU A 622 12.80 -15.96 1.68
C LEU A 622 13.23 -15.13 2.88
N TRP A 623 12.67 -15.44 4.04
CA TRP A 623 13.13 -14.98 5.34
C TRP A 623 13.17 -16.15 6.31
N SER A 624 14.31 -16.44 6.90
CA SER A 624 14.56 -17.62 7.73
C SER A 624 15.22 -17.20 9.04
N ARG A 625 14.56 -17.46 10.17
CA ARG A 625 14.98 -17.10 11.52
C ARG A 625 15.32 -18.33 12.35
N PHE A 626 16.45 -18.28 13.03
CA PHE A 626 16.92 -19.31 13.93
C PHE A 626 17.05 -18.74 15.35
N ALA A 627 16.33 -19.34 16.31
CA ALA A 627 16.45 -19.01 17.73
C ALA A 627 17.69 -19.71 18.33
N LEU A 628 18.41 -18.98 19.17
CA LEU A 628 19.62 -19.41 19.90
C LEU A 628 19.33 -19.27 21.43
N ASP A 629 18.46 -20.12 21.95
CA ASP A 629 17.89 -20.01 23.31
C ASP A 629 18.96 -19.95 24.42
N SER A 630 20.12 -20.60 24.21
CA SER A 630 21.21 -20.60 25.18
C SER A 630 21.79 -19.22 25.49
N ILE A 631 21.57 -18.24 24.62
CA ILE A 631 22.05 -16.86 24.74
C ILE A 631 20.93 -15.82 24.52
N ASP A 632 19.67 -16.27 24.58
CA ASP A 632 18.47 -15.44 24.37
C ASP A 632 18.59 -14.53 23.12
N SER A 633 18.92 -15.15 21.99
CA SER A 633 19.22 -14.46 20.75
C SER A 633 18.55 -15.15 19.57
N SER A 634 18.49 -14.45 18.42
CA SER A 634 18.14 -15.05 17.15
C SER A 634 18.98 -14.47 16.00
N ILE A 635 19.14 -15.24 14.94
CA ILE A 635 19.75 -14.80 13.69
C ILE A 635 18.76 -15.09 12.59
N ALA A 636 18.57 -14.14 11.68
CA ALA A 636 17.75 -14.34 10.50
C ALA A 636 18.50 -13.96 9.23
N PHE A 637 18.13 -14.62 8.13
CA PHE A 637 18.66 -14.38 6.80
C PHE A 637 17.51 -14.22 5.82
N GLY A 638 17.60 -13.17 4.99
CA GLY A 638 16.71 -12.85 3.89
C GLY A 638 17.35 -13.07 2.53
N ALA A 639 16.54 -13.40 1.53
CA ALA A 639 16.91 -13.38 0.12
C ALA A 639 15.70 -12.94 -0.70
N ASN A 640 15.92 -12.00 -1.62
CA ASN A 640 14.90 -11.52 -2.55
C ASN A 640 15.43 -11.59 -3.98
N TYR A 641 14.72 -12.31 -4.86
CA TYR A 641 15.02 -12.45 -6.28
C TYR A 641 13.89 -11.90 -7.12
N VAL A 642 14.24 -11.05 -8.08
CA VAL A 642 13.32 -10.52 -9.11
C VAL A 642 13.97 -10.76 -10.48
N SER A 643 13.20 -11.36 -11.40
CA SER A 643 13.66 -11.59 -12.77
C SER A 643 13.71 -10.31 -13.58
N GLU A 644 14.24 -10.39 -14.80
CA GLU A 644 14.24 -9.30 -15.75
C GLU A 644 12.83 -8.75 -15.99
N GLN A 645 12.73 -7.43 -16.05
CA GLN A 645 11.52 -6.68 -16.36
C GLN A 645 11.77 -5.76 -17.57
N ILE A 646 10.74 -5.09 -18.03
CA ILE A 646 10.83 -3.99 -19.00
C ILE A 646 10.32 -2.69 -18.34
N SER A 647 10.92 -1.57 -18.69
CA SER A 647 10.46 -0.23 -18.28
C SER A 647 9.19 0.17 -19.04
N GLN A 648 8.62 1.32 -18.74
CA GLN A 648 7.48 1.87 -19.49
C GLN A 648 7.80 2.10 -20.98
N ASP A 649 9.03 2.47 -21.31
CA ASP A 649 9.48 2.67 -22.69
C ASP A 649 10.16 1.43 -23.29
N GLY A 650 9.96 0.25 -22.64
CA GLY A 650 10.47 -1.02 -23.15
C GLY A 650 11.96 -1.29 -22.92
N GLN A 651 12.68 -0.42 -22.17
CA GLN A 651 14.07 -0.66 -21.80
C GLN A 651 14.19 -1.84 -20.84
N LYS A 652 15.33 -2.51 -20.87
CA LYS A 652 15.62 -3.64 -20.01
C LYS A 652 15.88 -3.21 -18.57
N VAL A 653 15.12 -3.76 -17.61
CA VAL A 653 15.43 -3.71 -16.18
C VAL A 653 16.05 -5.03 -15.76
N LYS A 654 17.32 -4.99 -15.32
CA LYS A 654 18.10 -6.21 -15.03
C LYS A 654 17.56 -7.02 -13.86
N PRO A 655 17.67 -8.36 -13.91
CA PRO A 655 17.34 -9.18 -12.76
C PRO A 655 18.30 -8.94 -11.61
N PHE A 656 17.79 -9.09 -10.38
CA PHE A 656 18.65 -8.98 -9.20
C PHE A 656 18.36 -10.05 -8.15
N THR A 657 19.33 -10.27 -7.29
CA THR A 657 19.16 -10.98 -6.03
C THR A 657 19.88 -10.19 -4.95
N VAL A 658 19.18 -9.89 -3.88
CA VAL A 658 19.72 -9.22 -2.68
C VAL A 658 19.55 -10.11 -1.47
N PHE A 659 20.47 -9.97 -0.51
CA PHE A 659 20.50 -10.77 0.71
C PHE A 659 20.54 -9.85 1.91
N ASP A 660 19.80 -10.24 2.96
CA ASP A 660 19.66 -9.50 4.21
C ASP A 660 20.03 -10.38 5.39
N MET A 661 20.36 -9.75 6.50
CA MET A 661 20.67 -10.44 7.76
C MET A 661 20.15 -9.63 8.94
N SER A 662 19.62 -10.33 9.94
CA SER A 662 19.22 -9.75 11.21
C SER A 662 19.84 -10.54 12.36
N TRP A 663 20.24 -9.83 13.41
CA TRP A 663 20.59 -10.40 14.70
C TRP A 663 19.83 -9.68 15.80
N THR A 664 19.17 -10.44 16.67
CA THR A 664 18.47 -9.91 17.84
C THR A 664 18.96 -10.62 19.09
N THR A 665 19.01 -9.90 20.21
CA THR A 665 19.31 -10.47 21.53
C THR A 665 18.53 -9.73 22.59
N ARG A 666 18.10 -10.48 23.63
CA ARG A 666 17.35 -9.95 24.74
C ARG A 666 18.18 -9.97 26.02
N PHE A 667 18.10 -8.91 26.79
CA PHE A 667 18.66 -8.79 28.14
C PHE A 667 17.56 -8.25 29.04
N ASP A 668 16.93 -9.11 29.84
CA ASP A 668 15.76 -8.75 30.64
C ASP A 668 14.69 -8.01 29.80
N ASP A 669 14.41 -6.76 30.10
CA ASP A 669 13.41 -5.94 29.43
C ASP A 669 13.96 -5.19 28.19
N VAL A 670 15.24 -5.40 27.84
CA VAL A 670 15.89 -4.72 26.71
C VAL A 670 16.07 -5.70 25.54
N LEU A 671 15.55 -5.36 24.38
CA LEU A 671 15.82 -6.05 23.13
C LEU A 671 16.77 -5.20 22.29
N LEU A 672 17.89 -5.79 21.89
CA LEU A 672 18.83 -5.21 20.91
C LEU A 672 18.63 -5.92 19.57
N SER A 673 18.58 -5.14 18.48
CA SER A 673 18.59 -5.69 17.12
C SER A 673 19.59 -4.97 16.23
N VAL A 674 20.19 -5.70 15.31
CA VAL A 674 21.02 -5.18 14.23
C VAL A 674 20.57 -5.84 12.94
N ASN A 675 20.16 -5.01 11.98
CA ASN A 675 19.71 -5.43 10.67
C ASN A 675 20.67 -4.90 9.61
N ILE A 676 21.00 -5.73 8.63
CA ILE A 676 21.83 -5.40 7.49
C ILE A 676 21.05 -5.78 6.23
N ASN A 677 20.52 -4.80 5.55
CA ASN A 677 19.86 -4.96 4.27
C ASN A 677 20.91 -4.87 3.15
N ASN A 678 20.72 -5.64 2.06
CA ASN A 678 21.66 -5.72 0.94
C ASN A 678 23.11 -5.95 1.40
N ILE A 679 23.36 -7.04 2.11
CA ILE A 679 24.67 -7.38 2.75
C ILE A 679 25.85 -7.20 1.80
N PHE A 680 25.67 -7.59 0.52
CA PHE A 680 26.73 -7.57 -0.48
C PHE A 680 26.88 -6.24 -1.22
N ASP A 681 26.09 -5.22 -0.83
CA ASP A 681 26.10 -3.90 -1.46
C ASP A 681 25.86 -3.97 -2.97
N LYS A 682 24.89 -4.81 -3.36
CA LYS A 682 24.54 -5.05 -4.75
C LYS A 682 23.87 -3.80 -5.33
N GLU A 683 24.42 -3.29 -6.42
CA GLU A 683 23.79 -2.26 -7.25
C GLU A 683 22.72 -2.91 -8.16
N TYR A 684 21.50 -2.40 -8.13
CA TYR A 684 20.37 -2.92 -8.90
C TYR A 684 19.29 -1.85 -9.09
N ALA A 685 18.40 -2.09 -10.04
CA ALA A 685 17.18 -1.31 -10.21
C ALA A 685 15.97 -2.14 -9.77
N VAL A 686 15.05 -1.55 -8.99
CA VAL A 686 13.79 -2.20 -8.60
C VAL A 686 12.78 -2.17 -9.74
N SER A 687 12.77 -1.10 -10.54
CA SER A 687 11.82 -0.87 -11.64
C SER A 687 12.42 0.10 -12.67
N GLY A 688 11.75 0.24 -13.81
CA GLY A 688 12.09 1.20 -14.86
C GLY A 688 10.93 2.09 -15.24
N PHE A 689 11.20 3.36 -15.47
CA PHE A 689 10.22 4.34 -15.93
C PHE A 689 10.44 4.67 -17.41
N SER A 690 10.11 5.87 -17.84
CA SER A 690 10.42 6.34 -19.19
C SER A 690 11.92 6.57 -19.36
N GLU A 691 12.42 6.55 -20.58
CA GLU A 691 13.85 6.79 -20.91
C GLU A 691 14.41 8.03 -20.23
N ARG A 692 13.67 9.15 -20.30
CA ARG A 692 14.06 10.42 -19.66
C ARG A 692 14.14 10.39 -18.14
N ASN A 693 13.43 9.47 -17.52
CA ASN A 693 13.33 9.36 -16.06
C ASN A 693 14.22 8.24 -15.51
N GLY A 694 14.72 7.35 -16.35
CA GLY A 694 15.62 6.26 -15.99
C GLY A 694 14.99 5.17 -15.14
N HIS A 695 15.86 4.35 -14.53
CA HIS A 695 15.46 3.24 -13.65
C HIS A 695 15.60 3.63 -12.18
N PHE A 696 14.65 3.18 -11.34
CA PHE A 696 14.69 3.41 -9.90
C PHE A 696 15.75 2.52 -9.25
N PRO A 697 16.82 3.09 -8.65
CA PRO A 697 17.84 2.29 -8.00
C PRO A 697 17.31 1.72 -6.68
N GLY A 698 17.61 0.46 -6.44
CA GLY A 698 17.38 -0.16 -5.13
C GLY A 698 18.37 0.35 -4.09
N SER A 699 18.02 0.24 -2.82
CA SER A 699 18.83 0.72 -1.71
C SER A 699 20.19 -0.02 -1.65
N PRO A 700 21.31 0.69 -1.47
CA PRO A 700 22.60 0.10 -1.19
C PRO A 700 22.56 -0.57 0.20
N ARG A 701 23.72 -1.06 0.67
CA ARG A 701 23.78 -1.68 1.99
C ARG A 701 23.39 -0.71 3.10
N GLU A 702 22.32 -1.08 3.81
CA GLU A 702 21.83 -0.35 4.97
C GLU A 702 22.10 -1.16 6.26
N ILE A 703 22.56 -0.47 7.30
CA ILE A 703 22.80 -1.05 8.62
C ILE A 703 21.99 -0.26 9.63
N VAL A 704 21.06 -0.93 10.32
CA VAL A 704 20.20 -0.32 11.33
C VAL A 704 20.33 -1.09 12.64
N GLY A 705 20.63 -0.38 13.73
CA GLY A 705 20.60 -0.88 15.09
C GLY A 705 19.43 -0.30 15.86
N GLN A 706 18.74 -1.13 16.62
CA GLN A 706 17.61 -0.70 17.47
C GLN A 706 17.79 -1.19 18.89
N VAL A 707 17.39 -0.36 19.83
CA VAL A 707 17.29 -0.69 21.26
C VAL A 707 15.84 -0.49 21.66
N THR A 708 15.18 -1.56 22.05
CA THR A 708 13.80 -1.53 22.53
C THR A 708 13.76 -1.88 24.01
N TYR A 709 13.18 -1.01 24.83
CA TYR A 709 12.98 -1.20 26.27
C TYR A 709 11.48 -1.32 26.57
N LYS A 710 11.09 -2.44 27.18
CA LYS A 710 9.73 -2.70 27.65
C LYS A 710 9.67 -2.51 29.17
N PHE A 711 8.71 -1.73 29.72
CA PHE A 711 8.66 -1.34 31.13
C PHE A 711 7.24 -1.24 31.69
#